data_07b03c3b17c41494916a093bc42f38f2
#
_entry.id   07b03c3b17c41494916a093bc42f38f2
#
_cell.length_a   1.000
_cell.length_b   1.000
_cell.length_c   1.000
_cell.angle_alpha   90.00
_cell.angle_beta   90.00
_cell.angle_gamma   90.00
#
_symmetry.space_group_name_H-M   'P 1'
#
loop_
_entity.id
_entity.type
_entity.pdbx_description
1 polymer ?
#
loop_
_entity_poly.entity_id
_entity_poly.type
_entity_poly.pdbx_seq_one_letter_code
_entity_poly.pdbx_strand_id
1 'polypeptide(L)'
;MTFKNLVIVESPTKAKTIDKYLGRNYKVVASKGHLRDLPKSRMGVDIENNFEPDYITIRGRGETVKELRRLAKKAENVYLAADPDREGEAIAYHINHLLKLDEDAENRVIFNEITKDAVKEAFKHPRKIDKDLVDAQQARRILDRVVGYSISPLLWKKIKSGLSAGRVQSTALRIIIERENEIRNFKPEEYWSIPTTFKKGRSKFDASFYGVDGKKQDLHNQEEVDAVMNRLDVDAEFNIDAVTHSERRRNPNAPFTTSTLQQESANKLNFRTGKTMMIAQQLYEGIAVKGHGTVGLITYMRTDSTRISQTARDAAVNLIGLEYGQEYIGKGTKTTNSAGAQDAHEAVRPSNPNLKPDDIKESLSRDQFRLYSLIWGRFMASQMAPAVYDTQKVDISQNDVKFRANGSVIKFEGFLKVYPQGKSKDNILPEMVAGDKVKVDKMEPEQHFTQPPARYNEASLVKTLEELGIGRPSTYAPTIETLRKRYYVKMAAKRFEPTELGEIVNNVMVEFFPEIVNADFTAGMEGKLDDIEEGKQEWVKVLNEFYESFGPSLDHAEEEMEEIEIKDEPAGFDCPESGHPMVIKIGRYGKFYACSGFPDCRYTQAIVKKIGVTCPTCKKGEIVERKSKKNRIFYGCERYPECDFVSWEKPISRPCPKCEHYLTEKTTRKGTEVKCSHCDYKEDVV
;
A
#
# COMPACT_ATOMS: atom_id res chain seq x y z
N MET A 1 18.91 32.78 -26.13
CA MET A 1 20.02 32.31 -25.28
C MET A 1 20.55 31.04 -25.90
N THR A 2 21.82 30.97 -26.20
CA THR A 2 22.52 29.80 -26.69
C THR A 2 22.91 28.95 -25.47
N PHE A 3 22.42 27.73 -25.37
CA PHE A 3 22.87 26.72 -24.41
C PHE A 3 23.74 25.69 -25.13
N LYS A 4 24.73 25.10 -24.41
CA LYS A 4 25.60 24.07 -24.98
C LYS A 4 25.05 22.68 -24.76
N ASN A 5 24.42 22.45 -23.58
CA ASN A 5 23.99 21.15 -23.12
C ASN A 5 22.47 21.10 -23.00
N LEU A 6 21.85 20.12 -23.63
CA LEU A 6 20.44 19.79 -23.45
C LEU A 6 20.32 18.62 -22.47
N VAL A 7 19.50 18.79 -21.45
CA VAL A 7 19.19 17.73 -20.48
C VAL A 7 17.72 17.37 -20.60
N ILE A 8 17.42 16.09 -20.77
CA ILE A 8 16.05 15.56 -20.90
C ILE A 8 15.74 14.69 -19.69
N VAL A 9 14.69 15.03 -18.98
CA VAL A 9 14.15 14.32 -17.80
C VAL A 9 12.70 13.89 -18.04
N GLU A 10 12.09 13.09 -17.16
CA GLU A 10 10.73 12.60 -17.37
C GLU A 10 9.67 13.65 -17.06
N SER A 11 9.84 14.44 -16.00
CA SER A 11 8.78 15.28 -15.46
C SER A 11 9.12 16.77 -15.52
N PRO A 12 8.10 17.65 -15.71
CA PRO A 12 8.28 19.09 -15.66
C PRO A 12 8.77 19.61 -14.30
N THR A 13 8.41 18.95 -13.20
CA THR A 13 8.85 19.31 -11.86
C THR A 13 10.34 19.05 -11.70
N LYS A 14 10.78 17.84 -12.07
CA LYS A 14 12.20 17.46 -12.08
C LYS A 14 13.02 18.41 -12.97
N ALA A 15 12.50 18.76 -14.15
CA ALA A 15 13.15 19.72 -15.04
C ALA A 15 13.39 21.08 -14.36
N LYS A 16 12.36 21.65 -13.71
CA LYS A 16 12.46 22.92 -13.01
C LYS A 16 13.44 22.90 -11.84
N THR A 17 13.55 21.78 -11.15
CA THR A 17 14.45 21.61 -10.01
C THR A 17 15.91 21.56 -10.49
N ILE A 18 16.19 20.70 -11.48
CA ILE A 18 17.54 20.46 -12.00
C ILE A 18 18.07 21.68 -12.77
N ASP A 19 17.21 22.39 -13.54
CA ASP A 19 17.58 23.59 -14.29
C ASP A 19 18.22 24.68 -13.38
N LYS A 20 17.72 24.80 -12.14
CA LYS A 20 18.27 25.73 -11.14
C LYS A 20 19.66 25.35 -10.64
N TYR A 21 20.03 24.06 -10.74
CA TYR A 21 21.30 23.55 -10.22
C TYR A 21 22.45 23.60 -11.25
N LEU A 22 22.13 23.45 -12.54
CA LEU A 22 23.12 23.28 -13.61
C LEU A 22 23.64 24.58 -14.23
N GLY A 23 22.89 25.68 -14.16
CA GLY A 23 23.34 26.97 -14.63
C GLY A 23 23.12 27.22 -16.14
N ARG A 24 23.61 28.38 -16.64
CA ARG A 24 23.22 28.97 -17.94
C ARG A 24 23.62 28.17 -19.18
N ASN A 25 24.62 27.31 -19.09
CA ASN A 25 25.08 26.49 -20.22
C ASN A 25 24.18 25.28 -20.48
N TYR A 26 23.25 25.02 -19.58
CA TYR A 26 22.33 23.89 -19.65
C TYR A 26 20.90 24.37 -19.95
N LYS A 27 20.18 23.57 -20.71
CA LYS A 27 18.74 23.69 -20.92
C LYS A 27 18.09 22.39 -20.49
N VAL A 28 17.29 22.43 -19.45
CA VAL A 28 16.59 21.23 -18.94
C VAL A 28 15.16 21.24 -19.45
N VAL A 29 14.72 20.12 -20.02
CA VAL A 29 13.36 19.92 -20.56
C VAL A 29 12.80 18.58 -20.16
N ALA A 30 11.46 18.44 -20.21
CA ALA A 30 10.79 17.20 -19.84
C ALA A 30 10.20 16.49 -21.04
N SER A 31 10.39 15.15 -21.12
CA SER A 31 9.69 14.26 -22.06
C SER A 31 8.23 14.05 -21.68
N LYS A 32 7.87 14.30 -20.42
CA LYS A 32 6.55 14.05 -19.83
C LYS A 32 6.21 12.55 -19.84
N GLY A 33 7.16 11.69 -19.53
CA GLY A 33 7.10 10.23 -19.54
C GLY A 33 7.51 9.63 -20.88
N HIS A 34 7.05 8.42 -21.17
CA HIS A 34 7.34 7.71 -22.40
C HIS A 34 6.87 8.46 -23.65
N LEU A 35 7.68 8.44 -24.70
CA LEU A 35 7.38 9.00 -26.01
C LEU A 35 7.06 7.92 -27.06
N ARG A 36 7.57 6.68 -26.87
CA ARG A 36 7.27 5.49 -27.69
C ARG A 36 6.68 4.40 -26.79
N ASP A 37 5.79 3.62 -27.35
CA ASP A 37 5.21 2.42 -26.72
C ASP A 37 4.65 1.51 -27.81
N LEU A 38 4.27 0.28 -27.43
CA LEU A 38 3.53 -0.63 -28.29
C LEU A 38 2.13 -0.04 -28.63
N PRO A 39 1.59 -0.28 -29.83
CA PRO A 39 0.28 0.23 -30.23
C PRO A 39 -0.83 -0.27 -29.31
N LYS A 40 -1.82 0.59 -29.03
CA LYS A 40 -2.95 0.25 -28.15
C LYS A 40 -4.06 -0.57 -28.82
N SER A 41 -4.09 -0.61 -30.14
CA SER A 41 -5.18 -1.22 -30.92
C SER A 41 -4.88 -2.63 -31.42
N ARG A 42 -3.63 -3.10 -31.29
CA ARG A 42 -3.18 -4.41 -31.76
C ARG A 42 -2.07 -4.94 -30.87
N MET A 43 -1.68 -6.20 -31.05
CA MET A 43 -0.62 -6.86 -30.30
C MET A 43 0.69 -6.04 -30.33
N GLY A 44 1.15 -5.69 -31.53
CA GLY A 44 2.37 -4.90 -31.74
C GLY A 44 3.65 -5.60 -31.31
N VAL A 45 3.61 -6.92 -31.27
CA VAL A 45 4.76 -7.82 -31.02
C VAL A 45 4.69 -8.92 -32.05
N ASP A 46 5.78 -9.16 -32.75
CA ASP A 46 5.92 -10.26 -33.71
C ASP A 46 6.52 -11.48 -33.01
N ILE A 47 5.65 -12.39 -32.57
CA ILE A 47 6.02 -13.56 -31.76
C ILE A 47 6.91 -14.53 -32.60
N GLU A 48 6.61 -14.69 -33.88
CA GLU A 48 7.34 -15.60 -34.76
C GLU A 48 8.74 -15.09 -35.10
N ASN A 49 8.91 -13.75 -35.03
CA ASN A 49 10.21 -13.11 -35.29
C ASN A 49 10.85 -12.62 -33.96
N ASN A 50 11.15 -13.55 -33.06
CA ASN A 50 11.86 -13.29 -31.80
C ASN A 50 11.21 -12.18 -30.93
N PHE A 51 9.91 -12.08 -30.95
CA PHE A 51 9.12 -11.07 -30.19
C PHE A 51 9.47 -9.63 -30.56
N GLU A 52 9.86 -9.38 -31.81
CA GLU A 52 10.22 -8.03 -32.27
C GLU A 52 9.10 -7.01 -31.96
N PRO A 53 9.36 -5.94 -31.18
CA PRO A 53 8.35 -4.98 -30.79
C PRO A 53 8.16 -3.88 -31.85
N ASP A 54 6.94 -3.65 -32.28
CA ASP A 54 6.58 -2.52 -33.14
C ASP A 54 6.33 -1.27 -32.30
N TYR A 55 7.38 -0.58 -31.89
CA TYR A 55 7.27 0.65 -31.14
C TYR A 55 6.83 1.84 -32.00
N ILE A 56 5.74 2.49 -31.62
CA ILE A 56 5.21 3.70 -32.27
C ILE A 56 5.30 4.92 -31.33
N THR A 57 5.33 6.11 -31.90
CA THR A 57 5.19 7.33 -31.09
C THR A 57 3.79 7.38 -30.47
N ILE A 58 3.73 7.57 -29.17
CA ILE A 58 2.47 7.62 -28.42
C ILE A 58 1.60 8.79 -28.95
N ARG A 59 0.32 8.50 -29.21
CA ARG A 59 -0.64 9.50 -29.69
C ARG A 59 -0.68 10.72 -28.74
N GLY A 60 -0.54 11.93 -29.28
CA GLY A 60 -0.47 13.18 -28.53
C GLY A 60 0.94 13.58 -28.06
N ARG A 61 1.98 12.77 -28.35
CA ARG A 61 3.38 13.10 -28.02
C ARG A 61 4.16 13.71 -29.16
N GLY A 62 3.61 13.78 -30.36
CA GLY A 62 4.30 14.28 -31.56
C GLY A 62 4.90 15.67 -31.41
N GLU A 63 4.20 16.61 -30.78
CA GLU A 63 4.73 17.96 -30.54
C GLU A 63 5.93 17.95 -29.57
N THR A 64 5.88 17.14 -28.52
CA THR A 64 7.02 16.99 -27.60
C THR A 64 8.23 16.42 -28.34
N VAL A 65 8.04 15.41 -29.19
CA VAL A 65 9.14 14.84 -30.03
C VAL A 65 9.71 15.90 -30.98
N LYS A 66 8.87 16.69 -31.66
CA LYS A 66 9.32 17.77 -32.52
C LYS A 66 10.15 18.82 -31.77
N GLU A 67 9.67 19.21 -30.58
CA GLU A 67 10.38 20.17 -29.73
C GLU A 67 11.74 19.61 -29.29
N LEU A 68 11.80 18.38 -28.81
CA LEU A 68 13.06 17.74 -28.39
C LEU A 68 14.05 17.65 -29.55
N ARG A 69 13.61 17.25 -30.76
CA ARG A 69 14.45 17.24 -31.97
C ARG A 69 14.98 18.62 -32.31
N ARG A 70 14.14 19.66 -32.21
CA ARG A 70 14.54 21.06 -32.47
C ARG A 70 15.58 21.54 -31.47
N LEU A 71 15.46 21.17 -30.20
CA LEU A 71 16.40 21.55 -29.15
C LEU A 71 17.71 20.75 -29.26
N ALA A 72 17.65 19.46 -29.53
CA ALA A 72 18.80 18.58 -29.69
C ALA A 72 19.71 19.07 -30.84
N LYS A 73 19.14 19.51 -31.99
CA LYS A 73 19.90 20.09 -33.09
C LYS A 73 20.64 21.41 -32.75
N LYS A 74 20.28 22.08 -31.66
CA LYS A 74 20.91 23.32 -31.19
C LYS A 74 21.94 23.08 -30.09
N ALA A 75 21.98 21.91 -29.51
CA ALA A 75 22.87 21.55 -28.44
C ALA A 75 24.15 20.93 -28.99
N GLU A 76 25.27 21.17 -28.31
CA GLU A 76 26.53 20.45 -28.54
C GLU A 76 26.47 19.06 -27.93
N ASN A 77 25.84 18.93 -26.72
CA ASN A 77 25.67 17.67 -26.00
C ASN A 77 24.21 17.50 -25.59
N VAL A 78 23.73 16.26 -25.62
CA VAL A 78 22.39 15.86 -25.12
C VAL A 78 22.57 14.83 -24.03
N TYR A 79 22.06 15.13 -22.83
CA TYR A 79 22.08 14.23 -21.67
C TYR A 79 20.67 13.71 -21.36
N LEU A 80 20.60 12.41 -21.05
CA LEU A 80 19.38 11.69 -20.72
C LEU A 80 19.38 11.40 -19.22
N ALA A 81 18.64 12.22 -18.44
CA ALA A 81 18.66 12.20 -16.98
C ALA A 81 17.33 11.67 -16.40
N ALA A 82 16.86 10.55 -16.95
CA ALA A 82 15.71 9.80 -16.47
C ALA A 82 16.00 9.13 -15.12
N ASP A 83 14.93 8.65 -14.40
CA ASP A 83 15.05 7.99 -13.11
C ASP A 83 16.00 6.78 -13.14
N PRO A 84 16.56 6.34 -12.01
CA PRO A 84 17.61 5.32 -11.99
C PRO A 84 17.07 3.89 -12.08
N ASP A 85 15.81 3.67 -12.45
CA ASP A 85 15.22 2.34 -12.62
C ASP A 85 15.15 1.91 -14.11
N ARG A 86 14.76 0.64 -14.37
CA ARG A 86 14.60 0.10 -15.71
C ARG A 86 13.60 0.88 -16.59
N GLU A 87 12.57 1.50 -15.98
CA GLU A 87 11.63 2.37 -16.71
C GLU A 87 12.31 3.66 -17.20
N GLY A 88 13.14 4.27 -16.34
CA GLY A 88 13.94 5.44 -16.72
C GLY A 88 14.98 5.11 -17.79
N GLU A 89 15.57 3.92 -17.75
CA GLU A 89 16.52 3.45 -18.77
C GLU A 89 15.83 3.26 -20.13
N ALA A 90 14.63 2.64 -20.13
CA ALA A 90 13.84 2.50 -21.36
C ALA A 90 13.37 3.85 -21.90
N ILE A 91 13.01 4.81 -21.05
CA ILE A 91 12.69 6.18 -21.48
C ILE A 91 13.90 6.82 -22.15
N ALA A 92 15.09 6.69 -21.56
CA ALA A 92 16.34 7.19 -22.14
C ALA A 92 16.63 6.55 -23.50
N TYR A 93 16.54 5.23 -23.61
CA TYR A 93 16.70 4.47 -24.85
C TYR A 93 15.74 4.94 -25.95
N HIS A 94 14.45 5.08 -25.63
CA HIS A 94 13.46 5.55 -26.59
C HIS A 94 13.70 6.99 -27.05
N ILE A 95 14.18 7.87 -26.17
CA ILE A 95 14.56 9.23 -26.53
C ILE A 95 15.80 9.22 -27.42
N ASN A 96 16.82 8.44 -27.07
CA ASN A 96 18.04 8.28 -27.86
C ASN A 96 17.70 7.90 -29.31
N HIS A 97 16.88 6.90 -29.49
CA HIS A 97 16.40 6.43 -30.79
C HIS A 97 15.59 7.51 -31.55
N LEU A 98 14.64 8.20 -30.87
CA LEU A 98 13.83 9.26 -31.50
C LEU A 98 14.65 10.47 -31.95
N LEU A 99 15.70 10.77 -31.24
CA LEU A 99 16.60 11.90 -31.54
C LEU A 99 17.75 11.50 -32.49
N LYS A 100 17.90 10.19 -32.77
CA LYS A 100 18.98 9.60 -33.58
C LYS A 100 20.36 9.97 -33.00
N LEU A 101 20.52 9.85 -31.70
CA LEU A 101 21.81 10.04 -31.04
C LEU A 101 22.66 8.78 -31.22
N ASP A 102 23.96 8.91 -31.01
CA ASP A 102 24.87 7.78 -31.00
C ASP A 102 24.49 6.81 -29.87
N GLU A 103 24.36 5.52 -30.20
CA GLU A 103 23.97 4.49 -29.21
C GLU A 103 25.10 4.17 -28.21
N ASP A 104 26.34 4.45 -28.59
CA ASP A 104 27.52 4.28 -27.75
C ASP A 104 27.92 5.55 -26.97
N ALA A 105 27.17 6.63 -27.09
CA ALA A 105 27.47 7.87 -26.38
C ALA A 105 27.33 7.73 -24.87
N GLU A 106 28.28 8.30 -24.13
CA GLU A 106 28.19 8.46 -22.67
C GLU A 106 27.31 9.68 -22.35
N ASN A 107 26.01 9.51 -22.49
CA ASN A 107 25.03 10.59 -22.34
C ASN A 107 23.94 10.31 -21.29
N ARG A 108 23.96 9.16 -20.64
CA ARG A 108 23.05 8.75 -19.58
C ARG A 108 23.56 9.24 -18.23
N VAL A 109 22.78 10.06 -17.53
CA VAL A 109 23.08 10.58 -16.21
C VAL A 109 22.05 10.07 -15.22
N ILE A 110 22.51 9.49 -14.10
CA ILE A 110 21.66 8.95 -13.03
C ILE A 110 22.03 9.55 -11.68
N PHE A 111 21.03 9.74 -10.83
CA PHE A 111 21.19 10.18 -9.44
C PHE A 111 20.06 9.66 -8.58
N ASN A 112 20.39 9.23 -7.37
CA ASN A 112 19.42 8.65 -6.42
C ASN A 112 18.66 9.72 -5.61
N GLU A 113 19.12 10.96 -5.63
CA GLU A 113 18.48 12.10 -4.97
C GLU A 113 18.65 13.37 -5.79
N ILE A 114 17.67 14.27 -5.72
CA ILE A 114 17.68 15.52 -6.47
C ILE A 114 18.12 16.66 -5.54
N THR A 115 19.39 16.59 -5.14
CA THR A 115 20.11 17.66 -4.44
C THR A 115 21.08 18.33 -5.40
N LYS A 116 21.50 19.58 -5.07
CA LYS A 116 22.42 20.34 -5.93
C LYS A 116 23.76 19.61 -6.12
N ASP A 117 24.27 19.02 -5.05
CA ASP A 117 25.60 18.38 -5.06
C ASP A 117 25.52 17.01 -5.78
N ALA A 118 24.50 16.19 -5.48
CA ALA A 118 24.31 14.91 -6.15
C ALA A 118 24.10 15.09 -7.66
N VAL A 119 23.27 16.05 -8.07
CA VAL A 119 23.06 16.33 -9.49
C VAL A 119 24.35 16.80 -10.16
N LYS A 120 25.09 17.74 -9.58
CA LYS A 120 26.36 18.20 -10.17
C LYS A 120 27.41 17.11 -10.25
N GLU A 121 27.48 16.24 -9.26
CA GLU A 121 28.42 15.11 -9.27
C GLU A 121 28.07 14.11 -10.36
N ALA A 122 26.79 13.77 -10.50
CA ALA A 122 26.32 12.85 -11.52
C ALA A 122 26.68 13.32 -12.95
N PHE A 123 26.60 14.61 -13.22
CA PHE A 123 26.98 15.17 -14.54
C PHE A 123 28.49 15.13 -14.83
N LYS A 124 29.35 14.80 -13.87
CA LYS A 124 30.77 14.56 -14.11
C LYS A 124 31.04 13.12 -14.57
N HIS A 125 30.11 12.21 -14.37
CA HIS A 125 30.23 10.78 -14.62
C HIS A 125 29.06 10.24 -15.44
N PRO A 126 28.82 10.79 -16.66
CA PRO A 126 27.82 10.22 -17.55
C PRO A 126 28.30 8.83 -18.02
N ARG A 127 27.33 7.94 -18.28
CA ARG A 127 27.60 6.59 -18.79
C ARG A 127 26.84 6.31 -20.09
N LYS A 128 27.09 5.19 -20.70
CA LYS A 128 26.24 4.66 -21.75
C LYS A 128 24.88 4.21 -21.20
N ILE A 129 23.88 4.14 -22.08
CA ILE A 129 22.60 3.47 -21.76
C ILE A 129 22.92 2.00 -21.50
N ASP A 130 22.37 1.49 -20.42
CA ASP A 130 22.51 0.10 -20.01
C ASP A 130 21.52 -0.77 -20.80
N LYS A 131 22.04 -1.61 -21.69
CA LYS A 131 21.22 -2.44 -22.57
C LYS A 131 20.50 -3.54 -21.80
N ASP A 132 21.09 -4.09 -20.74
CA ASP A 132 20.49 -5.16 -19.96
C ASP A 132 19.24 -4.64 -19.19
N LEU A 133 19.32 -3.41 -18.64
CA LEU A 133 18.17 -2.73 -18.06
C LEU A 133 17.06 -2.45 -19.09
N VAL A 134 17.42 -2.04 -20.31
CA VAL A 134 16.46 -1.83 -21.41
C VAL A 134 15.81 -3.15 -21.79
N ASP A 135 16.57 -4.20 -21.94
CA ASP A 135 16.08 -5.54 -22.31
C ASP A 135 15.17 -6.13 -21.24
N ALA A 136 15.49 -5.94 -19.97
CA ALA A 136 14.61 -6.35 -18.86
C ALA A 136 13.26 -5.61 -18.86
N GLN A 137 13.26 -4.31 -19.14
CA GLN A 137 12.04 -3.54 -19.27
C GLN A 137 11.25 -3.96 -20.53
N GLN A 138 11.93 -4.14 -21.66
CA GLN A 138 11.33 -4.60 -22.91
C GLN A 138 10.70 -5.98 -22.76
N ALA A 139 11.43 -6.94 -22.19
CA ALA A 139 10.93 -8.28 -21.90
C ALA A 139 9.64 -8.24 -21.05
N ARG A 140 9.67 -7.47 -19.98
CA ARG A 140 8.49 -7.27 -19.12
C ARG A 140 7.33 -6.66 -19.92
N ARG A 141 7.60 -5.61 -20.70
CA ARG A 141 6.58 -4.93 -21.50
C ARG A 141 5.94 -5.85 -22.53
N ILE A 142 6.74 -6.68 -23.20
CA ILE A 142 6.28 -7.67 -24.18
C ILE A 142 5.49 -8.78 -23.49
N LEU A 143 6.01 -9.34 -22.40
CA LEU A 143 5.35 -10.38 -21.61
C LEU A 143 3.95 -9.94 -21.16
N ASP A 144 3.85 -8.75 -20.53
CA ASP A 144 2.57 -8.21 -20.08
C ASP A 144 1.63 -7.88 -21.26
N ARG A 145 2.19 -7.55 -22.42
CA ARG A 145 1.45 -7.35 -23.66
C ARG A 145 0.87 -8.65 -24.20
N VAL A 146 1.70 -9.68 -24.32
CA VAL A 146 1.30 -11.00 -24.84
C VAL A 146 0.18 -11.57 -23.96
N VAL A 147 0.39 -11.63 -22.65
CA VAL A 147 -0.64 -12.13 -21.71
C VAL A 147 -1.91 -11.31 -21.78
N GLY A 148 -1.79 -9.98 -21.66
CA GLY A 148 -2.96 -9.11 -21.58
C GLY A 148 -3.77 -9.03 -22.87
N TYR A 149 -3.14 -9.06 -24.04
CA TYR A 149 -3.81 -8.97 -25.34
C TYR A 149 -4.31 -10.31 -25.87
N SER A 150 -3.80 -11.42 -25.37
CA SER A 150 -4.35 -12.75 -25.67
C SER A 150 -5.55 -13.07 -24.78
N ILE A 151 -5.40 -12.95 -23.47
CA ILE A 151 -6.45 -13.36 -22.53
C ILE A 151 -7.61 -12.36 -22.47
N SER A 152 -7.35 -11.04 -22.49
CA SER A 152 -8.44 -10.06 -22.30
C SER A 152 -9.53 -10.11 -23.38
N PRO A 153 -9.24 -10.24 -24.69
CA PRO A 153 -10.25 -10.42 -25.72
C PRO A 153 -11.07 -11.71 -25.53
N LEU A 154 -10.44 -12.78 -25.10
CA LEU A 154 -11.11 -14.05 -24.80
C LEU A 154 -12.13 -13.86 -23.64
N LEU A 155 -11.72 -13.19 -22.55
CA LEU A 155 -12.63 -12.85 -21.47
C LEU A 155 -13.77 -11.92 -21.94
N TRP A 156 -13.54 -11.05 -22.91
CA TRP A 156 -14.59 -10.19 -23.45
C TRP A 156 -15.62 -10.97 -24.27
N LYS A 157 -15.16 -11.93 -25.04
CA LYS A 157 -16.01 -12.78 -25.86
C LYS A 157 -16.84 -13.74 -25.01
N LYS A 158 -16.21 -14.32 -23.98
CA LYS A 158 -16.83 -15.41 -23.19
C LYS A 158 -17.52 -14.98 -21.92
N ILE A 159 -17.23 -13.80 -21.38
CA ILE A 159 -17.81 -13.31 -20.12
C ILE A 159 -18.42 -11.92 -20.31
N LYS A 160 -17.57 -10.90 -20.50
CA LYS A 160 -18.02 -9.50 -20.60
C LYS A 160 -16.91 -8.57 -21.11
N SER A 161 -17.31 -7.61 -21.95
CA SER A 161 -16.37 -6.57 -22.42
C SER A 161 -15.79 -5.73 -21.28
N GLY A 162 -14.52 -5.31 -21.44
CA GLY A 162 -13.83 -4.44 -20.49
C GLY A 162 -13.12 -5.17 -19.32
N LEU A 163 -13.18 -6.50 -19.28
CA LEU A 163 -12.34 -7.30 -18.37
C LEU A 163 -10.87 -7.24 -18.80
N SER A 164 -9.97 -7.53 -17.90
CA SER A 164 -8.55 -7.67 -18.20
C SER A 164 -7.91 -8.75 -17.33
N ALA A 165 -7.01 -9.49 -17.91
CA ALA A 165 -6.11 -10.37 -17.20
C ALA A 165 -4.67 -9.84 -17.35
N GLY A 166 -3.84 -10.18 -16.41
CA GLY A 166 -2.42 -9.87 -16.40
C GLY A 166 -1.75 -10.67 -15.32
N ARG A 167 -0.53 -11.10 -15.54
CA ARG A 167 0.22 -12.03 -14.69
C ARG A 167 0.16 -11.65 -13.20
N VAL A 168 0.77 -10.56 -12.80
CA VAL A 168 0.78 -10.11 -11.39
C VAL A 168 -0.60 -9.77 -10.87
N GLN A 169 -1.47 -9.20 -11.72
CA GLN A 169 -2.84 -8.83 -11.37
C GLN A 169 -3.68 -10.07 -11.02
N SER A 170 -3.62 -11.11 -11.85
CA SER A 170 -4.45 -12.30 -11.67
C SER A 170 -3.97 -13.14 -10.49
N THR A 171 -2.66 -13.24 -10.27
CA THR A 171 -2.11 -13.88 -9.07
C THR A 171 -2.50 -13.14 -7.78
N ALA A 172 -2.44 -11.80 -7.78
CA ALA A 172 -2.89 -11.02 -6.63
C ALA A 172 -4.39 -11.18 -6.34
N LEU A 173 -5.24 -11.32 -7.37
CA LEU A 173 -6.65 -11.63 -7.23
C LEU A 173 -6.87 -13.01 -6.61
N ARG A 174 -6.15 -14.01 -7.08
CA ARG A 174 -6.19 -15.38 -6.56
C ARG A 174 -5.84 -15.41 -5.08
N ILE A 175 -4.78 -14.75 -4.64
CA ILE A 175 -4.38 -14.66 -3.23
C ILE A 175 -5.51 -14.08 -2.36
N ILE A 176 -6.22 -13.06 -2.85
CA ILE A 176 -7.36 -12.47 -2.11
C ILE A 176 -8.52 -13.47 -2.01
N ILE A 177 -8.80 -14.21 -3.09
CA ILE A 177 -9.91 -15.19 -3.13
C ILE A 177 -9.59 -16.42 -2.30
N GLU A 178 -8.36 -16.92 -2.33
CA GLU A 178 -7.91 -18.01 -1.46
C GLU A 178 -8.10 -17.64 0.01
N ARG A 179 -7.73 -16.42 0.43
CA ARG A 179 -8.00 -15.92 1.78
C ARG A 179 -9.50 -15.85 2.09
N GLU A 180 -10.35 -15.48 1.17
CA GLU A 180 -11.79 -15.48 1.36
C GLU A 180 -12.34 -16.89 1.51
N ASN A 181 -11.79 -17.87 0.78
CA ASN A 181 -12.14 -19.28 0.90
C ASN A 181 -11.68 -19.86 2.26
N GLU A 182 -10.49 -19.49 2.74
CA GLU A 182 -10.04 -19.83 4.10
C GLU A 182 -11.04 -19.33 5.16
N ILE A 183 -11.51 -18.09 5.00
CA ILE A 183 -12.49 -17.49 5.93
C ILE A 183 -13.84 -18.20 5.86
N ARG A 184 -14.33 -18.53 4.67
CA ARG A 184 -15.61 -19.22 4.46
C ARG A 184 -15.62 -20.64 5.01
N ASN A 185 -14.49 -21.32 4.92
CA ASN A 185 -14.32 -22.70 5.36
C ASN A 185 -13.82 -22.83 6.81
N PHE A 186 -13.57 -21.70 7.48
CA PHE A 186 -13.03 -21.68 8.82
C PHE A 186 -14.03 -22.27 9.83
N LYS A 187 -13.54 -23.16 10.66
CA LYS A 187 -14.29 -23.74 11.78
C LYS A 187 -13.73 -23.20 13.08
N PRO A 188 -14.50 -22.42 13.84
CA PRO A 188 -14.06 -21.95 15.15
C PRO A 188 -13.79 -23.12 16.11
N GLU A 189 -12.66 -23.08 16.80
CA GLU A 189 -12.29 -24.02 17.86
C GLU A 189 -12.43 -23.31 19.20
N GLU A 190 -13.01 -24.00 20.16
CA GLU A 190 -13.19 -23.50 21.51
C GLU A 190 -11.88 -23.57 22.29
N TYR A 191 -11.58 -22.52 23.04
CA TYR A 191 -10.53 -22.50 24.05
C TYR A 191 -10.92 -21.60 25.22
N TRP A 192 -10.24 -21.76 26.33
CA TRP A 192 -10.53 -21.03 27.54
C TRP A 192 -9.29 -20.36 28.11
N SER A 193 -9.51 -19.27 28.83
CA SER A 193 -8.52 -18.60 29.65
C SER A 193 -9.05 -18.39 31.08
N ILE A 194 -8.15 -18.28 32.03
CA ILE A 194 -8.50 -17.92 33.42
C ILE A 194 -7.70 -16.64 33.76
N PRO A 195 -8.16 -15.48 33.29
CA PRO A 195 -7.60 -14.19 33.71
C PRO A 195 -7.86 -13.99 35.19
N THR A 196 -6.83 -13.60 35.93
CA THR A 196 -6.90 -13.45 37.37
C THR A 196 -6.26 -12.14 37.77
N THR A 197 -7.02 -11.30 38.48
CA THR A 197 -6.49 -10.12 39.15
C THR A 197 -6.13 -10.48 40.57
N PHE A 198 -4.86 -10.34 40.92
CA PHE A 198 -4.34 -10.52 42.26
C PHE A 198 -4.17 -9.20 43.00
N LYS A 199 -4.21 -9.28 44.34
CA LYS A 199 -3.92 -8.19 45.27
C LYS A 199 -2.67 -8.51 46.10
N LYS A 200 -1.74 -7.54 46.16
CA LYS A 200 -0.68 -7.47 47.18
C LYS A 200 -0.81 -6.17 47.95
N GLY A 201 -1.27 -6.25 49.17
CA GLY A 201 -1.63 -5.06 49.93
C GLY A 201 -2.72 -4.23 49.25
N ARG A 202 -2.40 -2.97 48.86
CA ARG A 202 -3.33 -2.09 48.12
C ARG A 202 -3.19 -2.16 46.61
N SER A 203 -2.14 -2.80 46.11
CA SER A 203 -1.84 -2.88 44.67
C SER A 203 -2.53 -4.07 44.04
N LYS A 204 -3.11 -3.87 42.83
CA LYS A 204 -3.69 -4.92 42.01
C LYS A 204 -2.82 -5.14 40.77
N PHE A 205 -2.76 -6.37 40.30
CA PHE A 205 -2.08 -6.71 39.05
C PHE A 205 -2.71 -7.97 38.44
N ASP A 206 -2.57 -8.09 37.12
CA ASP A 206 -3.18 -9.17 36.36
C ASP A 206 -2.18 -10.29 36.08
N ALA A 207 -2.65 -11.50 36.19
CA ALA A 207 -1.96 -12.73 35.80
C ALA A 207 -2.93 -13.64 35.03
N SER A 208 -2.37 -14.60 34.31
CA SER A 208 -3.14 -15.59 33.59
C SER A 208 -2.72 -17.00 34.00
N PHE A 209 -3.64 -17.94 33.94
CA PHE A 209 -3.34 -19.35 34.11
C PHE A 209 -2.19 -19.77 33.19
N TYR A 210 -1.23 -20.50 33.73
CA TYR A 210 -0.09 -21.00 32.98
C TYR A 210 -0.14 -22.50 32.77
N GLY A 211 -0.55 -23.25 33.80
CA GLY A 211 -0.65 -24.70 33.74
C GLY A 211 -0.64 -25.38 35.08
N VAL A 212 -0.52 -26.69 35.08
CA VAL A 212 -0.56 -27.57 36.25
C VAL A 212 0.76 -28.37 36.34
N ASP A 213 1.20 -28.70 37.52
CA ASP A 213 2.44 -29.45 37.80
C ASP A 213 3.70 -28.86 37.13
N GLY A 214 3.74 -27.52 37.04
CA GLY A 214 4.84 -26.76 36.40
C GLY A 214 4.89 -26.83 34.87
N LYS A 215 3.98 -27.54 34.22
CA LYS A 215 3.87 -27.68 32.77
C LYS A 215 2.83 -26.68 32.22
N LYS A 216 3.15 -26.05 31.08
CA LYS A 216 2.17 -25.24 30.38
C LYS A 216 1.00 -26.11 29.91
N GLN A 217 -0.21 -25.61 30.10
CA GLN A 217 -1.43 -26.30 29.69
C GLN A 217 -2.39 -25.30 29.04
N ASP A 218 -2.88 -25.65 27.87
CA ASP A 218 -3.96 -24.91 27.20
C ASP A 218 -5.29 -25.59 27.59
N LEU A 219 -6.36 -24.82 27.71
CA LEU A 219 -7.69 -25.26 28.11
C LEU A 219 -8.63 -25.23 26.90
N HIS A 220 -9.28 -26.38 26.62
CA HIS A 220 -10.05 -26.54 25.37
C HIS A 220 -11.57 -26.64 25.62
N ASN A 221 -12.00 -26.90 26.86
CA ASN A 221 -13.42 -27.07 27.21
C ASN A 221 -13.68 -26.72 28.68
N GLN A 222 -14.96 -26.62 29.02
CA GLN A 222 -15.42 -26.33 30.37
C GLN A 222 -14.94 -27.38 31.39
N GLU A 223 -14.89 -28.67 31.04
CA GLU A 223 -14.49 -29.74 31.95
C GLU A 223 -13.04 -29.60 32.43
N GLU A 224 -12.14 -29.20 31.50
CA GLU A 224 -10.74 -28.89 31.82
C GLU A 224 -10.62 -27.67 32.74
N VAL A 225 -11.44 -26.64 32.51
CA VAL A 225 -11.52 -25.48 33.39
C VAL A 225 -11.99 -25.86 34.79
N ASP A 226 -13.06 -26.60 34.88
CA ASP A 226 -13.62 -27.07 36.17
C ASP A 226 -12.61 -27.94 36.93
N ALA A 227 -11.87 -28.78 36.22
CA ALA A 227 -10.81 -29.59 36.83
C ALA A 227 -9.68 -28.74 37.43
N VAL A 228 -9.34 -27.63 36.81
CA VAL A 228 -8.36 -26.64 37.33
C VAL A 228 -8.96 -25.88 38.50
N MET A 229 -10.19 -25.35 38.35
CA MET A 229 -10.84 -24.55 39.39
C MET A 229 -11.09 -25.33 40.67
N ASN A 230 -11.42 -26.63 40.56
CA ASN A 230 -11.62 -27.51 41.73
C ASN A 230 -10.33 -27.77 42.54
N ARG A 231 -9.15 -27.46 41.99
CA ARG A 231 -7.86 -27.56 42.70
C ARG A 231 -7.51 -26.29 43.46
N LEU A 232 -8.28 -25.21 43.26
CA LEU A 232 -8.02 -23.90 43.82
C LEU A 232 -9.01 -23.56 44.92
N ASP A 233 -8.51 -22.87 45.91
CA ASP A 233 -9.31 -22.14 46.91
C ASP A 233 -9.09 -20.64 46.66
N VAL A 234 -10.08 -19.99 46.04
CA VAL A 234 -9.99 -18.58 45.66
C VAL A 234 -9.98 -17.63 46.85
N ASP A 235 -10.45 -18.07 48.01
CA ASP A 235 -10.44 -17.27 49.24
C ASP A 235 -9.12 -17.40 50.02
N ALA A 236 -8.33 -18.42 49.72
CA ALA A 236 -7.02 -18.62 50.33
C ALA A 236 -5.91 -17.83 49.63
N GLU A 237 -4.74 -17.80 50.26
CA GLU A 237 -3.56 -17.11 49.74
C GLU A 237 -2.84 -17.97 48.69
N PHE A 238 -2.29 -17.29 47.69
CA PHE A 238 -1.41 -17.83 46.66
C PHE A 238 0.02 -17.43 46.97
N ASN A 239 0.97 -18.31 46.68
CA ASN A 239 2.39 -18.07 46.87
C ASN A 239 3.04 -17.54 45.61
N ILE A 240 3.95 -16.57 45.77
CA ILE A 240 4.86 -16.19 44.70
C ILE A 240 6.04 -17.15 44.72
N ASP A 241 6.13 -18.02 43.72
CA ASP A 241 7.20 -19.01 43.59
C ASP A 241 8.53 -18.39 43.17
N ALA A 242 8.45 -17.53 42.17
CA ALA A 242 9.63 -16.88 41.57
C ALA A 242 9.33 -15.53 40.99
N VAL A 243 10.29 -14.63 41.10
CA VAL A 243 10.30 -13.34 40.41
C VAL A 243 11.59 -13.27 39.59
N THR A 244 11.43 -13.16 38.28
CA THR A 244 12.56 -13.11 37.36
C THR A 244 12.60 -11.77 36.66
N HIS A 245 13.72 -11.05 36.77
CA HIS A 245 13.98 -9.82 36.05
C HIS A 245 14.89 -10.10 34.85
N SER A 246 14.59 -9.49 33.71
CA SER A 246 15.46 -9.57 32.55
C SER A 246 15.36 -8.31 31.68
N GLU A 247 16.47 -7.98 31.01
CA GLU A 247 16.47 -6.89 30.04
C GLU A 247 16.13 -7.43 28.65
N ARG A 248 15.14 -6.80 28.00
CA ARG A 248 14.80 -7.07 26.60
C ARG A 248 15.15 -5.87 25.75
N ARG A 249 15.95 -6.09 24.72
CA ARG A 249 16.29 -5.07 23.73
C ARG A 249 15.39 -5.18 22.52
N ARG A 250 14.88 -4.05 22.06
CA ARG A 250 14.11 -3.94 20.83
C ARG A 250 14.89 -3.11 19.83
N ASN A 251 15.32 -3.73 18.75
CA ASN A 251 16.06 -3.06 17.70
C ASN A 251 15.14 -2.19 16.83
N PRO A 252 15.63 -1.08 16.27
CA PRO A 252 14.92 -0.33 15.25
C PRO A 252 14.80 -1.16 13.96
N ASN A 253 13.77 -0.87 13.21
CA ASN A 253 13.60 -1.43 11.86
C ASN A 253 14.53 -0.69 10.88
N ALA A 254 14.90 -1.34 9.76
CA ALA A 254 15.67 -0.75 8.68
C ALA A 254 14.97 0.47 8.05
N PRO A 255 15.68 1.35 7.33
CA PRO A 255 15.08 2.38 6.51
C PRO A 255 14.05 1.80 5.54
N PHE A 256 13.20 2.62 4.97
CA PHE A 256 12.12 2.14 4.11
C PHE A 256 12.61 1.61 2.76
N THR A 257 12.04 0.48 2.36
CA THR A 257 11.84 0.09 0.96
C THR A 257 10.50 0.63 0.47
N THR A 258 10.20 0.53 -0.83
CA THR A 258 8.88 0.88 -1.39
C THR A 258 7.76 0.12 -0.67
N SER A 259 7.93 -1.17 -0.48
CA SER A 259 6.93 -2.04 0.16
C SER A 259 6.68 -1.62 1.61
N THR A 260 7.73 -1.51 2.41
CA THR A 260 7.59 -1.13 3.83
C THR A 260 7.07 0.30 4.01
N LEU A 261 7.39 1.23 3.09
CA LEU A 261 6.81 2.57 3.06
C LEU A 261 5.31 2.53 2.79
N GLN A 262 4.86 1.73 1.83
CA GLN A 262 3.44 1.56 1.53
C GLN A 262 2.69 0.93 2.70
N GLN A 263 3.25 -0.09 3.34
CA GLN A 263 2.69 -0.76 4.51
C GLN A 263 2.51 0.21 5.69
N GLU A 264 3.56 0.91 6.08
CA GLU A 264 3.52 1.85 7.22
C GLU A 264 2.63 3.06 6.93
N SER A 265 2.62 3.55 5.68
CA SER A 265 1.74 4.64 5.26
C SER A 265 0.27 4.24 5.34
N ALA A 266 -0.07 3.01 4.95
CA ALA A 266 -1.43 2.49 5.09
C ALA A 266 -1.84 2.36 6.56
N ASN A 267 -0.96 1.82 7.41
CA ASN A 267 -1.23 1.56 8.81
C ASN A 267 -1.27 2.85 9.67
N LYS A 268 -0.25 3.72 9.53
CA LYS A 268 -0.09 4.91 10.41
C LYS A 268 -0.78 6.16 9.85
N LEU A 269 -0.74 6.35 8.52
CA LEU A 269 -1.28 7.55 7.88
C LEU A 269 -2.66 7.34 7.26
N ASN A 270 -3.09 6.09 7.12
CA ASN A 270 -4.29 5.71 6.39
C ASN A 270 -4.23 6.19 4.91
N PHE A 271 -3.03 6.12 4.32
CA PHE A 271 -2.82 6.42 2.91
C PHE A 271 -2.93 5.13 2.10
N ARG A 272 -3.55 5.22 0.94
CA ARG A 272 -3.53 4.13 -0.04
C ARG A 272 -2.16 4.06 -0.70
N THR A 273 -1.79 2.88 -1.18
CA THR A 273 -0.51 2.64 -1.88
C THR A 273 -0.26 3.64 -3.01
N GLY A 274 -1.23 3.85 -3.91
CA GLY A 274 -1.13 4.83 -4.98
C GLY A 274 -0.97 6.27 -4.50
N LYS A 275 -1.66 6.66 -3.41
CA LYS A 275 -1.49 7.99 -2.80
C LYS A 275 -0.09 8.14 -2.18
N THR A 276 0.41 7.12 -1.52
CA THR A 276 1.76 7.10 -0.95
C THR A 276 2.80 7.34 -2.02
N MET A 277 2.73 6.60 -3.13
CA MET A 277 3.68 6.73 -4.23
C MET A 277 3.60 8.10 -4.93
N MET A 278 2.39 8.62 -5.12
CA MET A 278 2.19 9.96 -5.69
C MET A 278 2.86 11.05 -4.84
N ILE A 279 2.70 10.99 -3.52
CA ILE A 279 3.31 11.98 -2.61
C ILE A 279 4.82 11.78 -2.53
N ALA A 280 5.30 10.53 -2.47
CA ALA A 280 6.72 10.22 -2.49
C ALA A 280 7.40 10.77 -3.76
N GLN A 281 6.77 10.63 -4.94
CA GLN A 281 7.25 11.22 -6.19
C GLN A 281 7.38 12.74 -6.09
N GLN A 282 6.40 13.42 -5.48
CA GLN A 282 6.47 14.88 -5.28
C GLN A 282 7.65 15.27 -4.37
N LEU A 283 7.86 14.53 -3.27
CA LEU A 283 8.96 14.77 -2.34
C LEU A 283 10.33 14.53 -3.00
N TYR A 284 10.43 13.53 -3.87
CA TYR A 284 11.65 13.22 -4.62
C TYR A 284 11.95 14.28 -5.69
N GLU A 285 10.97 14.66 -6.52
CA GLU A 285 11.18 15.55 -7.66
C GLU A 285 11.50 17.01 -7.27
N GLY A 286 11.11 17.41 -6.07
CA GLY A 286 11.44 18.71 -5.49
C GLY A 286 10.25 19.52 -5.01
N ILE A 287 10.43 20.06 -3.83
CA ILE A 287 9.50 20.97 -3.15
C ILE A 287 10.20 22.32 -2.94
N ALA A 288 9.46 23.40 -3.10
CA ALA A 288 9.95 24.72 -2.76
C ALA A 288 9.96 24.87 -1.24
N VAL A 289 11.14 24.87 -0.64
CA VAL A 289 11.35 24.99 0.81
C VAL A 289 11.89 26.40 1.11
N LYS A 290 11.22 27.11 2.02
CA LYS A 290 11.60 28.46 2.44
C LYS A 290 13.05 28.47 2.97
N GLY A 291 13.88 29.34 2.47
CA GLY A 291 15.31 29.43 2.82
C GLY A 291 16.24 28.44 2.13
N HIS A 292 15.70 27.40 1.49
CA HIS A 292 16.50 26.33 0.85
C HIS A 292 16.25 26.23 -0.68
N GLY A 293 15.27 26.97 -1.22
CA GLY A 293 14.90 26.90 -2.62
C GLY A 293 14.07 25.66 -2.95
N THR A 294 14.16 25.19 -4.20
CA THR A 294 13.47 23.94 -4.59
C THR A 294 14.45 22.78 -4.43
N VAL A 295 14.10 21.78 -3.60
CA VAL A 295 14.96 20.65 -3.25
C VAL A 295 14.17 19.34 -3.24
N GLY A 296 14.77 18.24 -3.70
CA GLY A 296 14.28 16.90 -3.47
C GLY A 296 14.48 16.54 -2.02
N LEU A 297 13.41 16.18 -1.31
CA LEU A 297 13.43 15.93 0.12
C LEU A 297 13.73 14.48 0.48
N ILE A 298 13.56 13.56 -0.46
CA ILE A 298 13.83 12.13 -0.25
C ILE A 298 14.64 11.56 -1.41
N THR A 299 15.28 10.42 -1.17
CA THR A 299 15.89 9.58 -2.21
C THR A 299 14.82 8.96 -3.11
N TYR A 300 15.23 8.35 -4.21
CA TYR A 300 14.34 7.65 -5.13
C TYR A 300 13.50 6.60 -4.39
N MET A 301 12.18 6.67 -4.59
CA MET A 301 11.24 5.91 -3.76
C MET A 301 10.91 4.52 -4.27
N ARG A 302 11.29 4.16 -5.50
CA ARG A 302 11.10 2.80 -6.04
C ARG A 302 12.36 2.00 -5.81
N THR A 303 12.46 1.36 -4.67
CA THR A 303 13.62 0.57 -4.24
C THR A 303 13.20 -0.55 -3.30
N ASP A 304 13.88 -1.66 -3.39
CA ASP A 304 13.82 -2.77 -2.45
C ASP A 304 15.07 -2.82 -1.54
N SER A 305 16.02 -1.91 -1.76
CA SER A 305 17.24 -1.78 -0.98
C SER A 305 16.99 -1.08 0.37
N THR A 306 17.67 -1.54 1.42
CA THR A 306 17.77 -0.87 2.72
C THR A 306 19.14 -0.20 2.94
N ARG A 307 19.98 -0.17 1.91
CA ARG A 307 21.33 0.43 1.95
C ARG A 307 21.21 1.96 2.09
N ILE A 308 22.14 2.55 2.79
CA ILE A 308 22.31 4.01 2.90
C ILE A 308 23.76 4.38 2.63
N SER A 309 24.00 5.56 2.05
CA SER A 309 25.34 6.08 1.86
C SER A 309 25.99 6.43 3.19
N GLN A 310 27.34 6.37 3.23
CA GLN A 310 28.09 6.74 4.42
C GLN A 310 27.84 8.20 4.79
N THR A 311 27.79 9.10 3.82
CA THR A 311 27.47 10.52 4.03
C THR A 311 26.12 10.73 4.73
N ALA A 312 25.09 10.01 4.31
CA ALA A 312 23.77 10.09 4.94
C ALA A 312 23.80 9.55 6.38
N ARG A 313 24.55 8.48 6.62
CA ARG A 313 24.76 7.93 7.95
C ARG A 313 25.45 8.91 8.87
N ASP A 314 26.55 9.50 8.42
CA ASP A 314 27.33 10.45 9.21
C ASP A 314 26.51 11.69 9.57
N ALA A 315 25.71 12.20 8.62
CA ALA A 315 24.80 13.31 8.87
C ALA A 315 23.73 12.95 9.92
N ALA A 316 23.17 11.73 9.86
CA ALA A 316 22.19 11.27 10.85
C ALA A 316 22.82 11.08 12.23
N VAL A 317 24.01 10.45 12.32
CA VAL A 317 24.74 10.23 13.57
C VAL A 317 25.08 11.56 14.25
N ASN A 318 25.57 12.52 13.48
CA ASN A 318 25.86 13.86 13.99
C ASN A 318 24.60 14.54 14.54
N LEU A 319 23.49 14.48 13.81
CA LEU A 319 22.22 15.06 14.26
C LEU A 319 21.69 14.37 15.52
N ILE A 320 21.78 13.03 15.60
CA ILE A 320 21.38 12.26 16.79
C ILE A 320 22.20 12.68 18.00
N GLY A 321 23.53 12.76 17.86
CA GLY A 321 24.41 13.16 18.95
C GLY A 321 24.13 14.57 19.48
N LEU A 322 23.80 15.51 18.58
CA LEU A 322 23.48 16.90 18.93
C LEU A 322 22.10 17.05 19.59
N GLU A 323 21.09 16.36 19.10
CA GLU A 323 19.69 16.57 19.54
C GLU A 323 19.27 15.66 20.71
N TYR A 324 19.83 14.44 20.77
CA TYR A 324 19.36 13.41 21.71
C TYR A 324 20.45 12.93 22.69
N GLY A 325 21.72 13.07 22.34
CA GLY A 325 22.86 12.59 23.13
C GLY A 325 23.59 11.41 22.50
N GLN A 326 24.82 11.19 22.92
CA GLN A 326 25.70 10.15 22.37
C GLN A 326 25.20 8.74 22.66
N GLU A 327 24.48 8.53 23.76
CA GLU A 327 23.89 7.26 24.16
C GLU A 327 22.75 6.80 23.20
N TYR A 328 22.17 7.73 22.45
CA TYR A 328 21.15 7.42 21.44
C TYR A 328 21.72 6.98 20.10
N ILE A 329 23.04 7.08 19.90
CA ILE A 329 23.68 6.65 18.65
C ILE A 329 23.72 5.13 18.59
N GLY A 330 23.13 4.56 17.52
CA GLY A 330 23.09 3.12 17.27
C GLY A 330 24.21 2.65 16.34
N LYS A 331 24.36 1.32 16.26
CA LYS A 331 25.29 0.69 15.31
C LYS A 331 24.77 0.77 13.86
N GLY A 332 23.56 1.29 13.65
CA GLY A 332 22.81 1.19 12.39
C GLY A 332 22.19 -0.20 12.23
N THR A 333 21.20 -0.29 11.38
CA THR A 333 20.58 -1.58 11.01
C THR A 333 21.49 -2.31 10.02
N LYS A 334 21.58 -3.65 10.15
CA LYS A 334 22.27 -4.45 9.14
C LYS A 334 21.55 -4.28 7.80
N THR A 335 22.29 -3.91 6.77
CA THR A 335 21.79 -3.95 5.40
C THR A 335 21.71 -5.42 5.01
N THR A 336 20.50 -5.89 4.71
CA THR A 336 20.32 -7.17 4.03
C THR A 336 20.27 -6.86 2.55
N ASN A 337 21.27 -7.32 1.80
CA ASN A 337 21.10 -7.45 0.36
C ASN A 337 20.13 -8.60 0.18
N SER A 338 18.89 -8.33 -0.22
CA SER A 338 18.03 -9.38 -0.78
C SER A 338 18.72 -9.89 -2.05
N ALA A 339 18.75 -11.20 -2.26
CA ALA A 339 19.20 -11.77 -3.52
C ALA A 339 18.35 -11.14 -4.65
N GLY A 340 18.99 -10.42 -5.58
CA GLY A 340 18.32 -9.66 -6.64
C GLY A 340 18.05 -8.18 -6.31
N ALA A 341 18.54 -7.65 -5.17
CA ALA A 341 18.47 -6.21 -4.92
C ALA A 341 19.43 -5.49 -5.89
N GLN A 342 18.93 -4.52 -6.61
CA GLN A 342 19.75 -3.61 -7.42
C GLN A 342 20.77 -2.90 -6.51
N ASP A 343 22.01 -3.29 -6.57
CA ASP A 343 23.10 -2.75 -5.72
C ASP A 343 23.30 -1.24 -5.86
N ALA A 344 22.74 -0.64 -6.92
CA ALA A 344 22.82 0.79 -7.20
C ALA A 344 21.87 1.67 -6.36
N HIS A 345 20.77 1.11 -5.83
CA HIS A 345 19.75 1.89 -5.13
C HIS A 345 20.01 2.02 -3.63
N GLU A 346 19.60 3.16 -3.09
CA GLU A 346 19.52 3.39 -1.65
C GLU A 346 18.09 3.19 -1.13
N ALA A 347 17.96 3.02 0.20
CA ALA A 347 16.68 3.05 0.88
C ALA A 347 15.96 4.39 0.69
N VAL A 348 14.64 4.40 0.89
CA VAL A 348 13.87 5.64 0.94
C VAL A 348 14.19 6.37 2.25
N ARG A 349 14.91 7.47 2.15
CA ARG A 349 15.38 8.28 3.25
C ARG A 349 15.29 9.78 2.92
N PRO A 350 15.38 10.69 3.93
CA PRO A 350 15.57 12.10 3.65
C PRO A 350 16.90 12.32 2.91
N SER A 351 16.90 13.19 1.91
CA SER A 351 18.13 13.61 1.22
C SER A 351 19.06 14.40 2.15
N ASN A 352 18.48 15.20 3.05
CA ASN A 352 19.19 15.92 4.09
C ASN A 352 18.45 15.78 5.43
N PRO A 353 18.96 15.00 6.40
CA PRO A 353 18.31 14.81 7.69
C PRO A 353 18.19 16.10 8.53
N ASN A 354 19.02 17.12 8.26
CA ASN A 354 18.93 18.41 8.95
C ASN A 354 17.69 19.23 8.55
N LEU A 355 17.02 18.90 7.45
CA LEU A 355 15.69 19.45 7.12
C LEU A 355 14.63 18.71 7.92
N LYS A 356 14.54 19.00 9.22
CA LYS A 356 13.58 18.35 10.11
C LYS A 356 12.15 18.67 9.65
N PRO A 357 11.21 17.71 9.74
CA PRO A 357 9.84 17.91 9.28
C PRO A 357 9.16 19.16 9.85
N ASP A 358 9.34 19.43 11.14
CA ASP A 358 8.71 20.58 11.80
C ASP A 358 9.28 21.92 11.32
N ASP A 359 10.58 21.98 10.98
CA ASP A 359 11.24 23.20 10.50
C ASP A 359 10.77 23.61 9.10
N ILE A 360 10.36 22.64 8.28
CA ILE A 360 9.90 22.88 6.90
C ILE A 360 8.39 22.71 6.71
N LYS A 361 7.64 22.54 7.78
CA LYS A 361 6.20 22.23 7.78
C LYS A 361 5.37 23.22 6.96
N GLU A 362 5.69 24.52 7.04
CA GLU A 362 4.99 25.57 6.29
C GLU A 362 5.17 25.45 4.77
N SER A 363 6.24 24.80 4.31
CA SER A 363 6.53 24.55 2.90
C SER A 363 5.84 23.32 2.34
N LEU A 364 5.23 22.49 3.20
CA LEU A 364 4.64 21.21 2.85
C LEU A 364 3.12 21.23 2.95
N SER A 365 2.44 20.56 2.02
CA SER A 365 1.05 20.21 2.24
C SER A 365 0.91 19.25 3.43
N ARG A 366 -0.27 19.18 4.03
CA ARG A 366 -0.55 18.28 5.16
C ARG A 366 -0.14 16.82 4.87
N ASP A 367 -0.40 16.33 3.67
CA ASP A 367 -0.11 14.95 3.30
C ASP A 367 1.39 14.76 3.04
N GLN A 368 2.06 15.73 2.42
CA GLN A 368 3.52 15.75 2.24
C GLN A 368 4.24 15.78 3.59
N PHE A 369 3.82 16.64 4.50
CA PHE A 369 4.37 16.70 5.86
C PHE A 369 4.25 15.36 6.58
N ARG A 370 3.08 14.72 6.55
CA ARG A 370 2.85 13.43 7.22
C ARG A 370 3.73 12.32 6.65
N LEU A 371 3.86 12.24 5.32
CA LEU A 371 4.70 11.23 4.68
C LEU A 371 6.18 11.49 4.91
N TYR A 372 6.62 12.75 4.78
CA TYR A 372 8.00 13.14 5.05
C TYR A 372 8.38 12.86 6.51
N SER A 373 7.53 13.21 7.46
CA SER A 373 7.74 12.90 8.89
C SER A 373 7.88 11.40 9.15
N LEU A 374 7.11 10.58 8.45
CA LEU A 374 7.19 9.12 8.55
C LEU A 374 8.53 8.61 8.03
N ILE A 375 8.98 9.09 6.86
CA ILE A 375 10.24 8.71 6.22
C ILE A 375 11.43 9.18 7.07
N TRP A 376 11.43 10.43 7.48
CA TRP A 376 12.47 11.03 8.31
C TRP A 376 12.61 10.30 9.65
N GLY A 377 11.50 10.11 10.35
CA GLY A 377 11.48 9.42 11.63
C GLY A 377 12.00 7.98 11.56
N ARG A 378 11.60 7.22 10.52
CA ARG A 378 12.06 5.84 10.30
C ARG A 378 13.56 5.78 10.00
N PHE A 379 14.07 6.70 9.17
CA PHE A 379 15.48 6.79 8.85
C PHE A 379 16.32 7.13 10.10
N MET A 380 15.93 8.17 10.85
CA MET A 380 16.62 8.54 12.08
C MET A 380 16.62 7.40 13.10
N ALA A 381 15.46 6.78 13.32
CA ALA A 381 15.31 5.62 14.20
C ALA A 381 16.24 4.46 13.82
N SER A 382 16.43 4.21 12.53
CA SER A 382 17.31 3.13 12.05
C SER A 382 18.80 3.33 12.39
N GLN A 383 19.20 4.56 12.71
CA GLN A 383 20.56 4.92 13.13
C GLN A 383 20.69 5.08 14.65
N MET A 384 19.58 4.94 15.40
CA MET A 384 19.55 5.10 16.85
C MET A 384 19.74 3.77 17.59
N ALA A 385 20.11 3.90 18.86
CA ALA A 385 20.26 2.78 19.77
C ALA A 385 18.94 2.03 20.00
N PRO A 386 18.96 0.72 20.27
CA PRO A 386 17.79 -0.06 20.64
C PRO A 386 17.07 0.50 21.86
N ALA A 387 15.76 0.34 21.90
CA ALA A 387 15.00 0.53 23.13
C ALA A 387 15.28 -0.64 24.10
N VAL A 388 15.43 -0.32 25.37
CA VAL A 388 15.69 -1.31 26.43
C VAL A 388 14.49 -1.34 27.38
N TYR A 389 13.95 -2.52 27.57
CA TYR A 389 12.85 -2.79 28.50
C TYR A 389 13.37 -3.58 29.68
N ASP A 390 12.99 -3.18 30.87
CA ASP A 390 13.05 -4.04 32.05
C ASP A 390 11.79 -4.87 32.09
N THR A 391 11.93 -6.18 32.06
CA THR A 391 10.84 -7.13 32.06
C THR A 391 10.84 -7.96 33.33
N GLN A 392 9.68 -8.07 33.96
CA GLN A 392 9.45 -8.84 35.17
C GLN A 392 8.48 -9.97 34.88
N LYS A 393 8.87 -11.19 35.22
CA LYS A 393 8.01 -12.36 35.16
C LYS A 393 7.82 -12.88 36.57
N VAL A 394 6.56 -13.03 36.99
CA VAL A 394 6.17 -13.50 38.31
C VAL A 394 5.39 -14.80 38.16
N ASP A 395 5.88 -15.89 38.72
CA ASP A 395 5.20 -17.15 38.80
C ASP A 395 4.48 -17.26 40.17
N ILE A 396 3.19 -17.52 40.13
CA ILE A 396 2.30 -17.53 41.30
C ILE A 396 1.62 -18.89 41.33
N SER A 397 1.56 -19.56 42.48
CA SER A 397 0.93 -20.86 42.59
C SER A 397 0.05 -21.01 43.82
N GLN A 398 -0.89 -21.92 43.68
CA GLN A 398 -1.59 -22.53 44.80
C GLN A 398 -1.75 -23.99 44.45
N ASN A 399 -1.36 -24.87 45.39
CA ASN A 399 -1.24 -26.31 45.14
C ASN A 399 -0.30 -26.56 43.94
N ASP A 400 -0.77 -27.30 42.94
CA ASP A 400 -0.07 -27.63 41.70
C ASP A 400 -0.43 -26.68 40.52
N VAL A 401 -1.35 -25.74 40.74
CA VAL A 401 -1.81 -24.80 39.71
C VAL A 401 -0.96 -23.55 39.71
N LYS A 402 -0.50 -23.15 38.52
CA LYS A 402 0.37 -22.00 38.32
C LYS A 402 -0.28 -20.92 37.47
N PHE A 403 -0.10 -19.66 37.91
CA PHE A 403 -0.42 -18.43 37.17
C PHE A 403 0.85 -17.66 36.86
N ARG A 404 0.81 -16.82 35.85
CA ARG A 404 1.96 -16.00 35.45
C ARG A 404 1.54 -14.57 35.19
N ALA A 405 2.22 -13.63 35.85
CA ALA A 405 2.14 -12.21 35.55
C ALA A 405 3.41 -11.75 34.81
N ASN A 406 3.24 -10.87 33.83
CA ASN A 406 4.34 -10.30 33.08
C ASN A 406 4.28 -8.77 33.18
N GLY A 407 5.34 -8.17 33.68
CA GLY A 407 5.58 -6.72 33.70
C GLY A 407 6.57 -6.29 32.62
N SER A 408 6.45 -5.06 32.15
CA SER A 408 7.43 -4.48 31.23
C SER A 408 7.41 -2.97 31.35
N VAL A 409 8.58 -2.38 31.61
CA VAL A 409 8.79 -0.95 31.73
C VAL A 409 9.92 -0.52 30.80
N ILE A 410 9.76 0.63 30.13
CA ILE A 410 10.83 1.17 29.30
C ILE A 410 11.94 1.73 30.22
N LYS A 411 13.11 1.10 30.19
CA LYS A 411 14.32 1.55 30.89
C LYS A 411 15.08 2.62 30.09
N PHE A 412 15.13 2.44 28.78
CA PHE A 412 15.74 3.39 27.84
C PHE A 412 14.93 3.43 26.55
N GLU A 413 14.48 4.63 26.14
CA GLU A 413 13.61 4.78 24.97
C GLU A 413 14.31 4.45 23.66
N GLY A 414 15.62 4.74 23.53
CA GLY A 414 16.35 4.53 22.30
C GLY A 414 15.64 5.15 21.09
N PHE A 415 15.52 4.40 20.00
CA PHE A 415 14.87 4.85 18.78
C PHE A 415 13.38 5.21 18.93
N LEU A 416 12.70 4.76 19.97
CA LEU A 416 11.28 5.09 20.23
C LEU A 416 11.08 6.58 20.49
N LYS A 417 12.15 7.30 20.89
CA LYS A 417 12.14 8.75 21.07
C LYS A 417 11.71 9.50 19.81
N VAL A 418 12.15 9.02 18.66
CA VAL A 418 11.89 9.63 17.33
C VAL A 418 10.79 8.91 16.57
N TYR A 419 10.68 7.60 16.76
CA TYR A 419 9.75 6.75 16.03
C TYR A 419 8.94 5.85 16.97
N PRO A 420 7.94 6.43 17.66
CA PRO A 420 7.10 5.68 18.59
C PRO A 420 6.31 4.60 17.86
N GLN A 421 6.28 3.41 18.42
CA GLN A 421 5.58 2.26 17.89
C GLN A 421 4.41 1.89 18.80
N GLY A 422 3.26 2.52 18.55
CA GLY A 422 2.04 2.30 19.33
C GLY A 422 2.13 2.87 20.75
N LYS A 423 1.05 2.73 21.50
CA LYS A 423 1.05 2.96 22.95
C LYS A 423 1.42 1.63 23.62
N SER A 424 2.71 1.32 23.80
CA SER A 424 3.06 0.36 24.84
C SER A 424 2.76 1.06 26.16
N LYS A 425 1.66 0.70 26.80
CA LYS A 425 1.48 1.07 28.21
C LYS A 425 2.51 0.25 28.98
N ASP A 426 3.30 0.94 29.81
CA ASP A 426 4.11 0.24 30.80
C ASP A 426 3.16 -0.62 31.63
N ASN A 427 3.45 -1.91 31.73
CA ASN A 427 2.78 -2.82 32.64
C ASN A 427 3.63 -2.95 33.88
N ILE A 428 3.36 -2.09 34.86
CA ILE A 428 4.12 -2.02 36.11
C ILE A 428 3.51 -3.00 37.08
N LEU A 429 4.28 -4.02 37.45
CA LEU A 429 3.93 -4.92 38.55
C LEU A 429 4.40 -4.33 39.89
N PRO A 430 3.69 -4.57 41.01
CA PRO A 430 4.17 -4.16 42.33
C PRO A 430 5.48 -4.88 42.69
N GLU A 431 6.22 -4.33 43.64
CA GLU A 431 7.41 -5.01 44.16
C GLU A 431 7.01 -6.31 44.84
N MET A 432 7.64 -7.39 44.40
CA MET A 432 7.38 -8.77 44.84
C MET A 432 8.68 -9.54 44.93
N VAL A 433 8.72 -10.48 45.88
CA VAL A 433 9.81 -11.44 46.07
C VAL A 433 9.26 -12.84 46.20
N ALA A 434 10.07 -13.84 45.92
CA ALA A 434 9.72 -15.23 46.14
C ALA A 434 9.37 -15.46 47.64
N GLY A 435 8.28 -16.18 47.90
CA GLY A 435 7.74 -16.41 49.22
C GLY A 435 6.67 -15.41 49.66
N ASP A 436 6.51 -14.30 48.94
CA ASP A 436 5.37 -13.40 49.20
C ASP A 436 4.02 -14.09 48.94
N LYS A 437 2.99 -13.61 49.64
CA LYS A 437 1.63 -14.09 49.47
C LYS A 437 0.73 -13.03 48.84
N VAL A 438 -0.17 -13.49 47.97
CA VAL A 438 -1.13 -12.65 47.26
C VAL A 438 -2.52 -13.26 47.36
N LYS A 439 -3.57 -12.43 47.28
CA LYS A 439 -4.96 -12.87 47.31
C LYS A 439 -5.62 -12.59 45.96
N VAL A 440 -6.58 -13.40 45.62
CA VAL A 440 -7.42 -13.17 44.44
C VAL A 440 -8.34 -11.98 44.72
N ASP A 441 -8.41 -11.03 43.80
CA ASP A 441 -9.43 -9.96 43.76
C ASP A 441 -10.55 -10.34 42.79
N LYS A 442 -10.18 -10.94 41.64
CA LYS A 442 -11.10 -11.39 40.61
C LYS A 442 -10.49 -12.56 39.86
N MET A 443 -11.24 -13.66 39.71
CA MET A 443 -10.86 -14.80 38.88
C MET A 443 -12.12 -15.31 38.20
N GLU A 444 -12.19 -15.12 36.89
CA GLU A 444 -13.36 -15.53 36.10
C GLU A 444 -12.88 -16.24 34.84
N PRO A 445 -13.17 -17.55 34.71
CA PRO A 445 -12.90 -18.24 33.45
C PRO A 445 -13.66 -17.62 32.28
N GLU A 446 -13.00 -17.45 31.15
CA GLU A 446 -13.56 -16.89 29.95
C GLU A 446 -13.48 -17.85 28.76
N GLN A 447 -14.63 -18.13 28.15
CA GLN A 447 -14.74 -18.93 26.94
C GLN A 447 -14.38 -18.08 25.71
N HIS A 448 -13.58 -18.63 24.84
CA HIS A 448 -13.17 -18.01 23.58
C HIS A 448 -13.35 -18.98 22.42
N PHE A 449 -13.44 -18.44 21.23
CA PHE A 449 -13.40 -19.19 19.98
C PHE A 449 -12.34 -18.60 19.08
N THR A 450 -11.56 -19.45 18.42
CA THR A 450 -10.61 -19.00 17.40
C THR A 450 -11.33 -18.22 16.31
N GLN A 451 -10.65 -17.21 15.75
CA GLN A 451 -11.22 -16.34 14.73
C GLN A 451 -10.62 -16.68 13.37
N PRO A 452 -11.38 -16.54 12.28
CA PRO A 452 -10.84 -16.75 10.94
C PRO A 452 -9.69 -15.78 10.66
N PRO A 453 -8.80 -16.13 9.72
CA PRO A 453 -7.74 -15.21 9.31
C PRO A 453 -8.35 -13.92 8.78
N ALA A 454 -7.69 -12.82 9.07
CA ALA A 454 -8.18 -11.52 8.64
C ALA A 454 -8.05 -11.36 7.11
N ARG A 455 -9.08 -10.77 6.46
CA ARG A 455 -8.99 -10.34 5.06
C ARG A 455 -7.81 -9.39 4.87
N TYR A 456 -7.19 -9.44 3.70
CA TYR A 456 -6.13 -8.51 3.34
C TYR A 456 -6.60 -7.05 3.34
N ASN A 457 -5.75 -6.18 3.84
CA ASN A 457 -5.80 -4.74 3.56
C ASN A 457 -4.66 -4.37 2.59
N GLU A 458 -4.52 -3.10 2.21
CA GLU A 458 -3.46 -2.69 1.28
C GLU A 458 -2.06 -3.02 1.83
N ALA A 459 -1.82 -2.83 3.13
CA ALA A 459 -0.53 -3.12 3.76
C ALA A 459 -0.20 -4.61 3.77
N SER A 460 -1.14 -5.44 4.24
CA SER A 460 -0.91 -6.89 4.33
C SER A 460 -0.83 -7.56 2.96
N LEU A 461 -1.56 -7.06 1.95
CA LEU A 461 -1.44 -7.58 0.59
C LEU A 461 -0.08 -7.24 -0.02
N VAL A 462 0.41 -6.00 0.10
CA VAL A 462 1.75 -5.62 -0.37
C VAL A 462 2.82 -6.47 0.32
N LYS A 463 2.70 -6.68 1.63
CA LYS A 463 3.61 -7.53 2.39
C LYS A 463 3.63 -8.96 1.86
N THR A 464 2.47 -9.57 1.66
CA THR A 464 2.37 -10.93 1.12
C THR A 464 2.93 -11.04 -0.29
N LEU A 465 2.65 -10.05 -1.17
CA LEU A 465 3.22 -10.03 -2.52
C LEU A 465 4.75 -9.96 -2.48
N GLU A 466 5.32 -9.12 -1.61
CA GLU A 466 6.77 -9.02 -1.40
C GLU A 466 7.37 -10.33 -0.88
N GLU A 467 6.77 -10.93 0.15
CA GLU A 467 7.23 -12.19 0.75
C GLU A 467 7.20 -13.37 -0.24
N LEU A 468 6.24 -13.36 -1.15
CA LEU A 468 6.13 -14.36 -2.22
C LEU A 468 6.97 -14.01 -3.47
N GLY A 469 7.66 -12.88 -3.51
CA GLY A 469 8.43 -12.43 -4.67
C GLY A 469 7.59 -11.98 -5.86
N ILE A 470 6.29 -11.72 -5.66
CA ILE A 470 5.32 -11.35 -6.71
C ILE A 470 5.27 -9.84 -6.88
N GLY A 471 5.62 -9.37 -8.07
CA GLY A 471 5.72 -7.94 -8.37
C GLY A 471 7.02 -7.32 -7.87
N ARG A 472 7.17 -6.03 -8.12
CA ARG A 472 8.36 -5.22 -7.77
C ARG A 472 7.91 -3.82 -7.31
N PRO A 473 8.79 -2.97 -6.79
CA PRO A 473 8.46 -1.62 -6.33
C PRO A 473 7.57 -0.81 -7.27
N SER A 474 7.74 -0.98 -8.58
CA SER A 474 6.95 -0.29 -9.60
C SER A 474 5.53 -0.85 -9.79
N THR A 475 5.21 -2.06 -9.34
CA THR A 475 3.97 -2.77 -9.69
C THR A 475 2.97 -2.97 -8.55
N TYR A 476 3.39 -2.91 -7.28
CA TYR A 476 2.47 -3.13 -6.15
C TYR A 476 1.24 -2.22 -6.19
N ALA A 477 1.46 -0.91 -6.24
CA ALA A 477 0.38 0.07 -6.26
C ALA A 477 -0.50 -0.01 -7.53
N PRO A 478 0.05 -0.09 -8.75
CA PRO A 478 -0.73 -0.28 -9.98
C PRO A 478 -1.58 -1.56 -9.98
N THR A 479 -1.07 -2.67 -9.47
CA THR A 479 -1.80 -3.94 -9.37
C THR A 479 -3.03 -3.78 -8.50
N ILE A 480 -2.88 -3.26 -7.29
CA ILE A 480 -3.99 -3.03 -6.34
C ILE A 480 -5.02 -2.06 -6.94
N GLU A 481 -4.56 -0.98 -7.58
CA GLU A 481 -5.46 -0.03 -8.21
C GLU A 481 -6.23 -0.65 -9.37
N THR A 482 -5.58 -1.51 -10.15
CA THR A 482 -6.23 -2.23 -11.27
C THR A 482 -7.31 -3.18 -10.77
N LEU A 483 -7.05 -4.01 -9.76
CA LEU A 483 -8.06 -4.90 -9.17
C LEU A 483 -9.31 -4.14 -8.74
N ARG A 484 -9.13 -2.99 -8.11
CA ARG A 484 -10.23 -2.13 -7.67
C ARG A 484 -10.93 -1.44 -8.83
N LYS A 485 -10.17 -0.92 -9.81
CA LYS A 485 -10.70 -0.24 -11.00
C LYS A 485 -11.51 -1.19 -11.90
N ARG A 486 -11.13 -2.45 -11.96
CA ARG A 486 -11.84 -3.50 -12.70
C ARG A 486 -13.03 -4.08 -11.92
N TYR A 487 -13.21 -3.63 -10.68
CA TYR A 487 -14.24 -4.15 -9.79
C TYR A 487 -14.12 -5.65 -9.52
N TYR A 488 -12.89 -6.18 -9.53
CA TYR A 488 -12.62 -7.56 -9.11
C TYR A 488 -12.64 -7.69 -7.60
N VAL A 489 -12.25 -6.62 -6.92
CA VAL A 489 -12.35 -6.50 -5.47
C VAL A 489 -13.00 -5.18 -5.08
N LYS A 490 -13.71 -5.18 -3.97
CA LYS A 490 -14.25 -3.99 -3.29
C LYS A 490 -13.57 -3.80 -1.94
N MET A 491 -13.70 -2.61 -1.36
CA MET A 491 -13.20 -2.30 -0.03
C MET A 491 -14.35 -2.24 0.96
N ALA A 492 -14.34 -3.09 1.98
CA ALA A 492 -15.23 -3.04 3.13
C ALA A 492 -14.37 -2.94 4.41
N ALA A 493 -14.67 -1.98 5.27
CA ALA A 493 -13.91 -1.70 6.49
C ALA A 493 -12.38 -1.68 6.28
N LYS A 494 -11.92 -1.08 5.17
CA LYS A 494 -10.51 -1.00 4.73
C LYS A 494 -9.86 -2.34 4.37
N ARG A 495 -10.64 -3.39 4.14
CA ARG A 495 -10.18 -4.72 3.73
C ARG A 495 -10.73 -5.06 2.36
N PHE A 496 -9.98 -5.88 1.62
CA PHE A 496 -10.40 -6.37 0.32
C PHE A 496 -11.42 -7.49 0.48
N GLU A 497 -12.50 -7.38 -0.24
CA GLU A 497 -13.47 -8.47 -0.46
C GLU A 497 -13.53 -8.73 -1.96
N PRO A 498 -13.45 -9.99 -2.42
CA PRO A 498 -13.69 -10.30 -3.80
C PRO A 498 -15.13 -9.96 -4.18
N THR A 499 -15.35 -9.62 -5.43
CA THR A 499 -16.69 -9.50 -6.00
C THR A 499 -17.03 -10.77 -6.77
N GLU A 500 -18.28 -10.99 -7.04
CA GLU A 500 -18.73 -12.08 -7.90
C GLU A 500 -18.00 -12.08 -9.25
N LEU A 501 -17.84 -10.90 -9.85
CA LEU A 501 -17.07 -10.74 -11.09
C LEU A 501 -15.60 -11.15 -10.92
N GLY A 502 -14.99 -10.80 -9.78
CA GLY A 502 -13.62 -11.21 -9.46
C GLY A 502 -13.50 -12.72 -9.29
N GLU A 503 -14.46 -13.37 -8.66
CA GLU A 503 -14.49 -14.83 -8.48
C GLU A 503 -14.67 -15.54 -9.83
N ILE A 504 -15.58 -15.08 -10.70
CA ILE A 504 -15.76 -15.63 -12.05
C ILE A 504 -14.47 -15.55 -12.86
N VAL A 505 -13.85 -14.37 -12.91
CA VAL A 505 -12.59 -14.18 -13.65
C VAL A 505 -11.47 -15.04 -13.06
N ASN A 506 -11.37 -15.13 -11.73
CA ASN A 506 -10.38 -15.99 -11.09
C ASN A 506 -10.58 -17.47 -11.44
N ASN A 507 -11.82 -17.97 -11.38
CA ASN A 507 -12.13 -19.36 -11.69
C ASN A 507 -11.71 -19.73 -13.12
N VAL A 508 -12.06 -18.87 -14.09
CA VAL A 508 -11.63 -19.03 -15.48
C VAL A 508 -10.10 -19.03 -15.60
N MET A 509 -9.43 -18.10 -14.89
CA MET A 509 -7.97 -18.04 -14.91
C MET A 509 -7.30 -19.27 -14.27
N VAL A 510 -7.89 -19.82 -13.20
CA VAL A 510 -7.37 -21.04 -12.55
C VAL A 510 -7.58 -22.26 -13.43
N GLU A 511 -8.71 -22.35 -14.13
CA GLU A 511 -9.07 -23.47 -14.99
C GLU A 511 -8.21 -23.52 -16.27
N PHE A 512 -8.13 -22.41 -17.01
CA PHE A 512 -7.51 -22.36 -18.32
C PHE A 512 -6.06 -21.87 -18.33
N PHE A 513 -5.67 -21.08 -17.33
CA PHE A 513 -4.34 -20.46 -17.24
C PHE A 513 -3.71 -20.67 -15.84
N PRO A 514 -3.63 -21.92 -15.35
CA PRO A 514 -3.19 -22.21 -13.99
C PRO A 514 -1.78 -21.69 -13.68
N GLU A 515 -0.86 -21.70 -14.67
CA GLU A 515 0.50 -21.18 -14.51
C GLU A 515 0.51 -19.66 -14.31
N ILE A 516 -0.29 -18.93 -15.09
CA ILE A 516 -0.34 -17.45 -15.02
C ILE A 516 -0.80 -16.94 -13.64
N VAL A 517 -1.62 -17.71 -12.95
CA VAL A 517 -2.11 -17.39 -11.60
C VAL A 517 -1.34 -18.09 -10.49
N ASN A 518 -0.33 -18.88 -10.82
CA ASN A 518 0.53 -19.54 -9.84
C ASN A 518 1.51 -18.56 -9.24
N ALA A 519 1.64 -18.57 -7.91
CA ALA A 519 2.52 -17.67 -7.17
C ALA A 519 4.00 -17.93 -7.47
N ASP A 520 4.42 -19.21 -7.47
CA ASP A 520 5.81 -19.61 -7.70
C ASP A 520 6.24 -19.32 -9.14
N PHE A 521 5.36 -19.58 -10.12
CA PHE A 521 5.60 -19.25 -11.51
C PHE A 521 5.77 -17.73 -11.69
N THR A 522 4.87 -16.95 -11.09
CA THR A 522 4.93 -15.48 -11.18
C THR A 522 6.21 -14.93 -10.53
N ALA A 523 6.59 -15.45 -9.37
CA ALA A 523 7.82 -15.08 -8.67
C ALA A 523 9.06 -15.50 -9.47
N GLY A 524 9.06 -16.72 -10.03
CA GLY A 524 10.14 -17.22 -10.90
C GLY A 524 10.33 -16.34 -12.14
N MET A 525 9.23 -15.88 -12.75
CA MET A 525 9.29 -14.97 -13.90
C MET A 525 9.84 -13.58 -13.52
N GLU A 526 9.46 -13.04 -12.33
CA GLU A 526 10.07 -11.81 -11.81
C GLU A 526 11.58 -11.98 -11.60
N GLY A 527 12.02 -13.15 -11.10
CA GLY A 527 13.44 -13.48 -10.97
C GLY A 527 14.16 -13.56 -12.32
N LYS A 528 13.56 -14.19 -13.35
CA LYS A 528 14.12 -14.21 -14.69
C LYS A 528 14.27 -12.80 -15.30
N LEU A 529 13.32 -11.91 -15.02
CA LEU A 529 13.41 -10.51 -15.45
C LEU A 529 14.54 -9.75 -14.72
N ASP A 530 14.80 -10.07 -13.46
CA ASP A 530 15.95 -9.52 -12.74
C ASP A 530 17.28 -10.12 -13.25
N ASP A 531 17.31 -11.40 -13.60
CA ASP A 531 18.48 -12.03 -14.25
C ASP A 531 18.82 -11.41 -15.62
N ILE A 532 17.81 -10.97 -16.39
CA ILE A 532 18.05 -10.20 -17.64
C ILE A 532 18.69 -8.84 -17.28
N GLU A 533 18.17 -8.16 -16.26
CA GLU A 533 18.71 -6.88 -15.79
C GLU A 533 20.17 -6.95 -15.35
N GLU A 534 20.58 -8.10 -14.82
CA GLU A 534 21.95 -8.38 -14.38
C GLU A 534 22.83 -8.97 -15.53
N GLY A 535 22.32 -9.07 -16.75
CA GLY A 535 23.03 -9.62 -17.93
C GLY A 535 23.27 -11.13 -17.87
N LYS A 536 22.53 -11.87 -17.02
CA LYS A 536 22.69 -13.33 -16.84
C LYS A 536 21.86 -14.14 -17.81
N GLN A 537 20.79 -13.58 -18.36
CA GLN A 537 19.88 -14.24 -19.30
C GLN A 537 19.53 -13.34 -20.48
N GLU A 538 19.30 -13.94 -21.64
CA GLU A 538 18.81 -13.25 -22.83
C GLU A 538 17.28 -13.14 -22.80
N TRP A 539 16.74 -11.95 -23.02
CA TRP A 539 15.32 -11.67 -22.93
C TRP A 539 14.46 -12.48 -23.93
N VAL A 540 14.96 -12.70 -25.16
CA VAL A 540 14.27 -13.51 -26.19
C VAL A 540 14.09 -14.94 -25.70
N LYS A 541 15.14 -15.52 -25.11
CA LYS A 541 15.11 -16.90 -24.59
C LYS A 541 14.04 -17.02 -23.50
N VAL A 542 13.99 -16.07 -22.56
CA VAL A 542 12.99 -16.05 -21.47
C VAL A 542 11.56 -15.96 -22.01
N LEU A 543 11.34 -15.15 -23.06
CA LEU A 543 10.02 -15.03 -23.70
C LEU A 543 9.64 -16.29 -24.49
N ASN A 544 10.57 -16.94 -25.16
CA ASN A 544 10.32 -18.22 -25.84
C ASN A 544 9.91 -19.30 -24.82
N GLU A 545 10.69 -19.50 -23.77
CA GLU A 545 10.36 -20.46 -22.69
C GLU A 545 8.97 -20.22 -22.09
N PHE A 546 8.61 -18.96 -21.91
CA PHE A 546 7.26 -18.59 -21.46
C PHE A 546 6.20 -18.96 -22.49
N TYR A 547 6.40 -18.63 -23.77
CA TYR A 547 5.38 -18.81 -24.80
C TYR A 547 5.16 -20.28 -25.15
N GLU A 548 6.19 -21.15 -25.01
CA GLU A 548 6.07 -22.61 -25.18
C GLU A 548 5.00 -23.22 -24.24
N SER A 549 4.81 -22.71 -23.05
CA SER A 549 3.76 -23.19 -22.13
C SER A 549 2.47 -22.39 -22.28
N PHE A 550 2.55 -21.10 -22.55
CA PHE A 550 1.40 -20.21 -22.62
C PHE A 550 0.56 -20.41 -23.90
N GLY A 551 1.22 -20.63 -25.05
CA GLY A 551 0.55 -20.81 -26.35
C GLY A 551 -0.47 -21.94 -26.34
N PRO A 552 -0.10 -23.18 -26.00
CA PRO A 552 -1.03 -24.30 -25.88
C PRO A 552 -2.19 -24.06 -24.90
N SER A 553 -1.93 -23.36 -23.78
CA SER A 553 -2.98 -23.01 -22.82
C SER A 553 -3.98 -22.01 -23.41
N LEU A 554 -3.51 -21.09 -24.27
CA LEU A 554 -4.35 -20.14 -24.96
C LEU A 554 -5.24 -20.83 -26.00
N ASP A 555 -4.65 -21.69 -26.84
CA ASP A 555 -5.38 -22.45 -27.86
C ASP A 555 -6.47 -23.32 -27.20
N HIS A 556 -6.13 -24.03 -26.13
CA HIS A 556 -7.09 -24.81 -25.36
C HIS A 556 -8.23 -23.95 -24.80
N ALA A 557 -7.90 -22.77 -24.27
CA ALA A 557 -8.92 -21.86 -23.74
C ALA A 557 -9.83 -21.26 -24.83
N GLU A 558 -9.31 -21.02 -26.05
CA GLU A 558 -10.11 -20.54 -27.18
C GLU A 558 -11.13 -21.59 -27.65
N GLU A 559 -10.74 -22.86 -27.62
CA GLU A 559 -11.58 -23.98 -28.03
C GLU A 559 -12.59 -24.40 -26.99
N GLU A 560 -12.18 -24.61 -25.73
CA GLU A 560 -12.97 -25.29 -24.71
C GLU A 560 -13.72 -24.33 -23.76
N MET A 561 -13.34 -23.06 -23.70
CA MET A 561 -14.01 -22.12 -22.79
C MET A 561 -15.44 -21.83 -23.25
N GLU A 562 -16.42 -22.17 -22.41
CA GLU A 562 -17.84 -21.86 -22.65
C GLU A 562 -18.15 -20.38 -22.37
N GLU A 563 -19.26 -19.89 -22.93
CA GLU A 563 -19.76 -18.55 -22.60
C GLU A 563 -20.38 -18.56 -21.19
N ILE A 564 -19.88 -17.67 -20.34
CA ILE A 564 -20.38 -17.50 -18.97
C ILE A 564 -21.35 -16.33 -18.94
N GLU A 565 -22.65 -16.65 -18.87
CA GLU A 565 -23.66 -15.63 -18.68
C GLU A 565 -23.72 -15.16 -17.24
N ILE A 566 -23.42 -13.88 -17.00
CA ILE A 566 -23.65 -13.25 -15.70
C ILE A 566 -25.14 -12.95 -15.59
N LYS A 567 -25.89 -13.76 -14.85
CA LYS A 567 -27.30 -13.56 -14.62
C LYS A 567 -27.56 -12.21 -13.96
N ASP A 568 -28.43 -11.42 -14.62
CA ASP A 568 -28.87 -10.16 -14.04
C ASP A 568 -29.80 -10.44 -12.83
N GLU A 569 -29.51 -9.86 -11.68
CA GLU A 569 -30.35 -9.95 -10.49
C GLU A 569 -31.59 -9.06 -10.69
N PRO A 570 -32.84 -9.54 -10.45
CA PRO A 570 -34.02 -8.68 -10.49
C PRO A 570 -33.91 -7.55 -9.47
N ALA A 571 -34.23 -6.33 -9.87
CA ALA A 571 -34.18 -5.16 -8.98
C ALA A 571 -35.48 -5.02 -8.15
N GLY A 572 -36.54 -5.75 -8.48
CA GLY A 572 -37.84 -5.74 -7.79
C GLY A 572 -38.73 -4.53 -8.10
N PHE A 573 -38.44 -3.79 -9.17
CA PHE A 573 -39.27 -2.69 -9.67
C PHE A 573 -39.11 -2.53 -11.18
N ASP A 574 -40.08 -1.83 -11.82
CA ASP A 574 -40.11 -1.65 -13.27
C ASP A 574 -39.44 -0.33 -13.71
N CYS A 575 -39.01 -0.33 -14.96
CA CYS A 575 -38.40 0.84 -15.59
C CYS A 575 -39.43 1.96 -15.77
N PRO A 576 -39.15 3.18 -15.28
CA PRO A 576 -40.08 4.30 -15.39
C PRO A 576 -40.27 4.81 -16.81
N GLU A 577 -39.39 4.46 -17.77
CA GLU A 577 -39.50 4.89 -19.16
C GLU A 577 -40.20 3.86 -20.06
N SER A 578 -39.97 2.57 -19.83
CA SER A 578 -40.43 1.51 -20.73
C SER A 578 -41.38 0.47 -20.10
N GLY A 579 -41.50 0.49 -18.76
CA GLY A 579 -42.29 -0.51 -18.03
C GLY A 579 -41.69 -1.91 -17.96
N HIS A 580 -40.51 -2.15 -18.56
CA HIS A 580 -39.83 -3.44 -18.43
C HIS A 580 -39.22 -3.60 -17.03
N PRO A 581 -39.05 -4.82 -16.50
CA PRO A 581 -38.41 -5.05 -15.23
C PRO A 581 -37.00 -4.43 -15.18
N MET A 582 -36.66 -3.80 -14.06
CA MET A 582 -35.30 -3.36 -13.80
C MET A 582 -34.47 -4.53 -13.28
N VAL A 583 -33.20 -4.55 -13.68
CA VAL A 583 -32.22 -5.55 -13.28
C VAL A 583 -30.97 -4.88 -12.74
N ILE A 584 -30.27 -5.57 -11.85
CA ILE A 584 -28.99 -5.11 -11.31
C ILE A 584 -27.89 -5.60 -12.23
N LYS A 585 -27.22 -4.68 -12.90
CA LYS A 585 -26.03 -4.97 -13.72
C LYS A 585 -24.74 -4.53 -13.05
N ILE A 586 -23.66 -5.25 -13.34
CA ILE A 586 -22.33 -4.89 -12.87
C ILE A 586 -21.67 -4.00 -13.93
N GLY A 587 -21.42 -2.74 -13.61
CA GLY A 587 -20.73 -1.78 -14.45
C GLY A 587 -19.30 -1.51 -14.01
N ARG A 588 -18.60 -0.64 -14.74
CA ARG A 588 -17.24 -0.21 -14.45
C ARG A 588 -17.05 0.39 -13.04
N TYR A 589 -18.11 0.95 -12.47
CA TYR A 589 -18.09 1.63 -11.18
C TYR A 589 -18.84 0.86 -10.07
N GLY A 590 -19.24 -0.38 -10.34
CA GLY A 590 -20.02 -1.23 -9.44
C GLY A 590 -21.41 -1.56 -9.98
N LYS A 591 -22.25 -2.14 -9.12
CA LYS A 591 -23.61 -2.49 -9.44
C LYS A 591 -24.47 -1.23 -9.68
N PHE A 592 -25.38 -1.30 -10.67
CA PHE A 592 -26.35 -0.26 -10.99
C PHE A 592 -27.63 -0.90 -11.51
N TYR A 593 -28.75 -0.19 -11.41
CA TYR A 593 -30.01 -0.63 -12.01
C TYR A 593 -30.03 -0.31 -13.50
N ALA A 594 -30.42 -1.27 -14.32
CA ALA A 594 -30.60 -1.12 -15.77
C ALA A 594 -31.93 -1.70 -16.19
N CYS A 595 -32.52 -1.11 -17.23
CA CYS A 595 -33.72 -1.66 -17.84
C CYS A 595 -33.40 -2.97 -18.59
N SER A 596 -34.19 -4.03 -18.38
CA SER A 596 -34.06 -5.30 -19.10
C SER A 596 -34.42 -5.18 -20.59
N GLY A 597 -35.12 -4.12 -20.99
CA GLY A 597 -35.47 -3.84 -22.39
C GLY A 597 -34.33 -3.25 -23.24
N PHE A 598 -33.07 -3.34 -22.79
CA PHE A 598 -31.92 -2.95 -23.62
C PHE A 598 -31.80 -3.88 -24.84
N PRO A 599 -31.51 -3.38 -26.07
CA PRO A 599 -31.04 -2.02 -26.40
C PRO A 599 -32.12 -0.96 -26.66
N ASP A 600 -33.40 -1.34 -26.66
CA ASP A 600 -34.51 -0.44 -27.01
C ASP A 600 -34.73 0.62 -25.91
N CYS A 601 -34.61 0.23 -24.66
CA CYS A 601 -34.60 1.13 -23.53
C CYS A 601 -33.21 1.15 -22.88
N ARG A 602 -32.61 2.33 -22.78
CA ARG A 602 -31.26 2.52 -22.19
C ARG A 602 -31.30 3.14 -20.82
N TYR A 603 -32.45 3.14 -20.15
CA TYR A 603 -32.58 3.71 -18.82
C TYR A 603 -31.69 2.99 -17.81
N THR A 604 -30.94 3.78 -17.03
CA THR A 604 -30.10 3.28 -15.97
C THR A 604 -30.18 4.18 -14.74
N GLN A 605 -30.11 3.57 -13.55
CA GLN A 605 -30.17 4.28 -12.29
C GLN A 605 -29.07 3.78 -11.34
N ALA A 606 -28.40 4.71 -10.65
CA ALA A 606 -27.42 4.33 -9.65
C ALA A 606 -28.09 3.69 -8.43
N ILE A 607 -27.49 2.62 -7.89
CA ILE A 607 -27.90 2.05 -6.61
C ILE A 607 -27.41 3.01 -5.51
N VAL A 608 -28.34 3.68 -4.85
CA VAL A 608 -28.05 4.66 -3.79
C VAL A 608 -28.51 4.11 -2.44
N LYS A 609 -27.74 4.38 -1.42
CA LYS A 609 -28.08 4.00 -0.05
C LYS A 609 -28.97 5.08 0.57
N LYS A 610 -30.23 4.74 0.79
CA LYS A 610 -31.15 5.58 1.56
C LYS A 610 -30.76 5.58 3.03
N ILE A 611 -30.86 6.71 3.71
CA ILE A 611 -30.48 6.85 5.14
C ILE A 611 -31.72 6.97 6.06
N GLY A 612 -32.93 6.81 5.52
CA GLY A 612 -34.18 6.85 6.28
C GLY A 612 -34.57 8.26 6.77
N VAL A 613 -34.06 9.30 6.13
CA VAL A 613 -34.34 10.70 6.48
C VAL A 613 -35.05 11.37 5.32
N THR A 614 -36.24 11.94 5.57
CA THR A 614 -36.98 12.75 4.59
C THR A 614 -36.20 14.02 4.26
N CYS A 615 -36.15 14.38 2.99
CA CYS A 615 -35.43 15.58 2.56
C CYS A 615 -35.99 16.85 3.23
N PRO A 616 -35.16 17.62 3.94
CA PRO A 616 -35.62 18.81 4.67
C PRO A 616 -36.07 19.93 3.73
N THR A 617 -35.62 19.92 2.47
CA THR A 617 -35.97 20.96 1.48
C THR A 617 -37.29 20.64 0.78
N CYS A 618 -37.41 19.50 0.11
CA CYS A 618 -38.63 19.19 -0.67
C CYS A 618 -39.69 18.43 0.11
N LYS A 619 -39.37 17.85 1.27
CA LYS A 619 -40.26 17.05 2.14
C LYS A 619 -41.00 15.89 1.45
N LYS A 620 -40.57 15.55 0.23
CA LYS A 620 -41.18 14.51 -0.61
C LYS A 620 -40.24 13.34 -0.94
N GLY A 621 -38.96 13.57 -1.01
CA GLY A 621 -37.95 12.56 -1.30
C GLY A 621 -37.16 12.19 -0.05
N GLU A 622 -36.45 11.07 -0.08
CA GLU A 622 -35.51 10.65 0.96
C GLU A 622 -34.10 11.15 0.69
N ILE A 623 -33.33 11.27 1.75
CA ILE A 623 -31.90 11.56 1.66
C ILE A 623 -31.14 10.28 1.35
N VAL A 624 -30.25 10.38 0.37
CA VAL A 624 -29.40 9.27 -0.09
C VAL A 624 -27.92 9.61 0.04
N GLU A 625 -27.14 8.61 0.37
CA GLU A 625 -25.67 8.70 0.38
C GLU A 625 -25.15 8.65 -1.06
N ARG A 626 -24.36 9.64 -1.44
CA ARG A 626 -23.73 9.74 -2.76
C ARG A 626 -22.23 9.97 -2.62
N LYS A 627 -21.48 9.73 -3.70
CA LYS A 627 -20.04 10.01 -3.77
C LYS A 627 -19.78 11.11 -4.80
N SER A 628 -19.00 12.11 -4.39
CA SER A 628 -18.54 13.17 -5.28
C SER A 628 -17.48 12.64 -6.29
N LYS A 629 -17.16 13.41 -7.32
CA LYS A 629 -16.06 13.10 -8.27
C LYS A 629 -14.70 12.86 -7.57
N LYS A 630 -14.51 13.43 -6.38
CA LYS A 630 -13.32 13.23 -5.53
C LYS A 630 -13.50 12.07 -4.52
N ASN A 631 -14.49 11.20 -4.73
CA ASN A 631 -14.81 10.04 -3.89
C ASN A 631 -15.11 10.37 -2.42
N ARG A 632 -15.56 11.59 -2.11
CA ARG A 632 -16.06 11.99 -0.79
C ARG A 632 -17.55 11.70 -0.70
N ILE A 633 -17.97 11.11 0.42
CA ILE A 633 -19.39 10.91 0.73
C ILE A 633 -20.03 12.27 0.97
N PHE A 634 -21.22 12.44 0.40
CA PHE A 634 -22.14 13.52 0.68
C PHE A 634 -23.58 12.97 0.64
N TYR A 635 -24.47 13.71 1.19
CA TYR A 635 -25.89 13.34 1.30
C TYR A 635 -26.70 14.28 0.43
N GLY A 636 -27.56 13.74 -0.42
CA GLY A 636 -28.40 14.51 -1.33
C GLY A 636 -29.81 13.98 -1.38
N CYS A 637 -30.73 14.76 -1.92
CA CYS A 637 -32.09 14.28 -2.18
C CYS A 637 -32.09 13.24 -3.31
N GLU A 638 -32.90 12.17 -3.16
CA GLU A 638 -33.08 11.17 -4.23
C GLU A 638 -33.74 11.79 -5.49
N ARG A 639 -34.51 12.84 -5.32
CA ARG A 639 -35.24 13.55 -6.39
C ARG A 639 -34.37 14.56 -7.17
N TYR A 640 -33.07 14.50 -7.07
CA TYR A 640 -32.22 15.31 -7.93
C TYR A 640 -32.43 14.92 -9.41
N PRO A 641 -32.60 15.87 -10.38
CA PRO A 641 -32.36 17.33 -10.27
C PRO A 641 -33.55 18.17 -9.80
N GLU A 642 -34.74 17.62 -9.53
CA GLU A 642 -35.91 18.38 -9.09
C GLU A 642 -35.71 19.01 -7.70
N CYS A 643 -34.86 18.42 -6.87
CA CYS A 643 -34.46 18.95 -5.58
C CYS A 643 -32.94 18.88 -5.45
N ASP A 644 -32.29 20.02 -5.26
CA ASP A 644 -30.84 20.21 -5.19
C ASP A 644 -30.23 20.10 -3.79
N PHE A 645 -30.99 19.62 -2.81
CA PHE A 645 -30.50 19.47 -1.44
C PHE A 645 -29.21 18.68 -1.37
N VAL A 646 -28.20 19.25 -0.72
CA VAL A 646 -26.89 18.63 -0.47
C VAL A 646 -26.38 18.91 0.93
N SER A 647 -25.88 17.90 1.61
CA SER A 647 -25.17 18.02 2.89
C SER A 647 -23.89 17.20 2.89
N TRP A 648 -22.81 17.76 3.43
CA TRP A 648 -21.52 17.07 3.59
C TRP A 648 -21.42 16.24 4.87
N GLU A 649 -22.35 16.47 5.80
CA GLU A 649 -22.51 15.71 7.04
C GLU A 649 -23.84 14.99 6.98
N LYS A 650 -23.95 13.84 7.66
CA LYS A 650 -25.13 12.98 7.61
C LYS A 650 -26.33 13.65 8.27
N PRO A 651 -27.39 14.00 7.54
CA PRO A 651 -28.63 14.49 8.13
C PRO A 651 -29.31 13.43 9.01
N ILE A 652 -29.98 13.88 10.08
CA ILE A 652 -30.77 13.02 10.95
C ILE A 652 -32.25 13.46 10.94
N SER A 653 -33.15 12.55 11.29
CA SER A 653 -34.59 12.73 11.14
C SER A 653 -35.23 13.72 12.12
N ARG A 654 -34.56 14.08 13.24
CA ARG A 654 -35.09 15.02 14.19
C ARG A 654 -34.74 16.48 13.86
N PRO A 655 -35.67 17.43 14.05
CA PRO A 655 -35.41 18.84 13.87
C PRO A 655 -34.60 19.43 15.05
N CYS A 656 -34.00 20.58 14.81
CA CYS A 656 -33.30 21.34 15.84
C CYS A 656 -34.27 21.87 16.90
N PRO A 657 -34.03 21.65 18.18
CA PRO A 657 -34.93 22.16 19.26
C PRO A 657 -34.92 23.68 19.40
N LYS A 658 -33.92 24.39 18.82
CA LYS A 658 -33.82 25.85 18.89
C LYS A 658 -34.47 26.57 17.70
N CYS A 659 -34.41 25.99 16.49
CA CYS A 659 -34.79 26.70 15.27
C CYS A 659 -35.49 25.82 14.20
N GLU A 660 -35.83 24.57 14.53
CA GLU A 660 -36.54 23.60 13.69
C GLU A 660 -35.87 23.21 12.39
N HIS A 661 -34.67 23.74 12.07
CA HIS A 661 -33.88 23.31 10.93
C HIS A 661 -33.34 21.89 11.15
N TYR A 662 -32.89 21.22 10.08
CA TYR A 662 -32.38 19.87 10.18
C TYR A 662 -31.05 19.84 10.93
N LEU A 663 -30.83 18.74 11.65
CA LEU A 663 -29.60 18.43 12.33
C LEU A 663 -28.72 17.52 11.48
N THR A 664 -27.41 17.62 11.68
CA THR A 664 -26.41 16.74 11.06
C THR A 664 -25.57 16.05 12.11
N GLU A 665 -25.19 14.81 11.82
CA GLU A 665 -24.33 13.97 12.64
C GLU A 665 -22.93 13.91 12.05
N LYS A 666 -21.92 14.11 12.91
CA LYS A 666 -20.52 14.00 12.56
C LYS A 666 -19.76 13.15 13.57
N THR A 667 -19.34 11.97 13.16
CA THR A 667 -18.50 11.10 13.99
C THR A 667 -17.04 11.53 13.91
N THR A 668 -16.44 11.80 15.06
CA THR A 668 -15.02 12.15 15.23
C THR A 668 -14.31 11.10 16.07
N ARG A 669 -12.99 11.22 16.25
CA ARG A 669 -12.24 10.34 17.17
C ARG A 669 -12.59 10.52 18.64
N LYS A 670 -13.25 11.62 18.99
CA LYS A 670 -13.64 11.96 20.36
C LYS A 670 -15.09 11.60 20.70
N GLY A 671 -15.88 11.15 19.71
CA GLY A 671 -17.30 10.86 19.84
C GLY A 671 -18.10 11.36 18.65
N THR A 672 -19.40 11.19 18.70
CA THR A 672 -20.34 11.68 17.69
C THR A 672 -20.94 13.00 18.16
N GLU A 673 -20.78 14.04 17.37
CA GLU A 673 -21.37 15.38 17.60
C GLU A 673 -22.57 15.55 16.67
N VAL A 674 -23.69 15.98 17.20
CA VAL A 674 -24.87 16.43 16.44
C VAL A 674 -24.91 17.95 16.48
N LYS A 675 -25.07 18.58 15.31
CA LYS A 675 -25.14 20.05 15.20
C LYS A 675 -26.26 20.51 14.28
N CYS A 676 -26.77 21.70 14.53
CA CYS A 676 -27.75 22.32 13.65
C CYS A 676 -27.09 22.85 12.37
N SER A 677 -27.79 22.72 11.25
CA SER A 677 -27.38 23.27 9.96
C SER A 677 -27.49 24.81 9.88
N HIS A 678 -28.22 25.45 10.81
CA HIS A 678 -28.54 26.86 10.72
C HIS A 678 -28.18 27.70 11.98
N CYS A 679 -28.30 27.14 13.18
CA CYS A 679 -27.98 27.85 14.42
C CYS A 679 -26.80 27.20 15.16
N ASP A 680 -26.45 27.76 16.33
CA ASP A 680 -25.32 27.34 17.17
C ASP A 680 -25.58 26.09 18.02
N TYR A 681 -26.73 25.43 17.85
CA TYR A 681 -27.06 24.21 18.61
C TYR A 681 -26.11 23.07 18.31
N LYS A 682 -25.54 22.51 19.36
CA LYS A 682 -24.65 21.35 19.34
C LYS A 682 -24.96 20.45 20.52
N GLU A 683 -24.77 19.15 20.31
CA GLU A 683 -24.98 18.09 21.28
C GLU A 683 -23.98 16.96 21.04
N ASP A 684 -23.31 16.50 22.09
CA ASP A 684 -22.48 15.33 22.04
C ASP A 684 -23.34 14.09 22.28
N VAL A 685 -23.30 13.13 21.37
CA VAL A 685 -23.94 11.82 21.53
C VAL A 685 -22.93 10.91 22.22
N VAL A 686 -23.23 10.53 23.44
CA VAL A 686 -22.42 9.61 24.28
C VAL A 686 -22.46 8.20 23.71
#